data_f36e7544778959467623d67fe4cf7da5
#
_entry.id   f36e7544778959467623d67fe4cf7da5
#
_cell.length_a   1.000
_cell.length_b   1.000
_cell.length_c   1.000
_cell.angle_alpha   90.00
_cell.angle_beta   90.00
_cell.angle_gamma   90.00
#
_symmetry.space_group_name_H-M   'P 1'
#
loop_
_entity.id
_entity.type
_entity.pdbx_description
1 polymer ?
#
loop_
_entity_poly.entity_id
_entity_poly.type
_entity_poly.pdbx_seq_one_letter_code
_entity_poly.pdbx_strand_id
1 'polypeptide(L)'
;LQDLLGLLLLFLMAFYVFYPLLFKNKAIFLRDYHFITYPFRYFLSQAFHQGIIPYWTPHGFSGMPFMAAFHPGVFYPPSVVFFLPDTLLAINLFYFIHFLVLGSFLYLLGKLWGLSFVARLCSSVTGMLSGFIVAATLTSNFFLGAVWLPIVFWMYLKYRQEKRIGYFIGTVLAIATQTLAACPEISIMTLVLLYAHCLWFMSKEEGRAGYARMTASLGLAVVLALGISALQLWPTAALMEHSTRSGGMSYEIHTMWSLEPHTLATLVLTPVYIVEAGSGAYPGFFWGGFLHTLYMGILSLVFISTGFFFCRNKAIGFWLLVFLLGIWLALGRNNPLYEYVYHSIPLLELFRFPAKFFFVSSFAAVFLTGFVLDALLNHTEKRRLTIYPVVTVLILLLALVVWVGLNQPYLGMENSLIFLFIFGFAYILFYFGKIRKIVFTTLVLLLIIVDLNLKDFRLLPLIDRKFYEERPVLADALKDAYGKHRVYSGRIQQSSFSTLLPASNSLDGMLLLKQYLTPFTGMVYGIENASGKAGLGMGISKQVIWVAAMKQADADGRLRILKRSNVGYWIDPNGENPLDSNGDPVISPDRIRVFKDALPRAYLVPGVWLAKDSQWLNAYYAEAFDPLQHVLLSEPVEFAPSNHFEGKVEEVSYRPNHVTVKTSQEGTGFLVLVDSYFPGWTVTVDGKEEKILRANYFYRAVQLGPGEHTLEFDYFPEGFKEGLIVSAFFLLILIALPLCKPFKRVPLPRSVPFPPDPGESP
;
A
#
# COMPACT_ATOMS: atom_id res chain seq x y z
N LEU A 1 24.44 -14.81 23.64
CA LEU A 1 23.27 -15.44 24.25
C LEU A 1 22.10 -14.45 24.38
N GLN A 2 22.31 -13.23 24.94
CA GLN A 2 21.25 -12.22 25.11
C GLN A 2 20.56 -11.84 23.79
N ASP A 3 21.31 -11.64 22.71
CA ASP A 3 20.72 -11.27 21.42
C ASP A 3 19.91 -12.41 20.84
N LEU A 4 20.36 -13.65 20.94
CA LEU A 4 19.59 -14.82 20.52
C LEU A 4 18.28 -14.94 21.31
N LEU A 5 18.33 -14.72 22.62
CA LEU A 5 17.13 -14.69 23.47
C LEU A 5 16.18 -13.55 23.04
N GLY A 6 16.71 -12.35 22.77
CA GLY A 6 15.90 -11.22 22.33
C GLY A 6 15.17 -11.50 21.01
N LEU A 7 15.89 -12.04 20.02
CA LEU A 7 15.30 -12.43 18.73
C LEU A 7 14.29 -13.58 18.87
N LEU A 8 14.56 -14.54 19.75
CA LEU A 8 13.61 -15.62 20.05
C LEU A 8 12.33 -15.08 20.69
N LEU A 9 12.43 -14.14 21.63
CA LEU A 9 11.25 -13.53 22.25
C LEU A 9 10.42 -12.75 21.21
N LEU A 10 11.05 -12.02 20.29
CA LEU A 10 10.36 -11.34 19.19
C LEU A 10 9.71 -12.33 18.21
N PHE A 11 10.38 -13.44 17.92
CA PHE A 11 9.80 -14.53 17.11
C PHE A 11 8.55 -15.11 17.80
N LEU A 12 8.64 -15.45 19.09
CA LEU A 12 7.52 -15.97 19.85
C LEU A 12 6.36 -14.99 19.90
N MET A 13 6.65 -13.69 20.00
CA MET A 13 5.65 -12.64 19.95
C MET A 13 4.96 -12.57 18.58
N ALA A 14 5.74 -12.51 17.49
CA ALA A 14 5.19 -12.54 16.14
C ALA A 14 4.38 -13.82 15.90
N PHE A 15 4.89 -14.97 16.37
CA PHE A 15 4.20 -16.25 16.26
C PHE A 15 2.87 -16.27 17.02
N TYR A 16 2.83 -15.73 18.23
CA TYR A 16 1.59 -15.61 19.03
C TYR A 16 0.55 -14.76 18.29
N VAL A 17 0.97 -13.63 17.76
CA VAL A 17 0.13 -12.70 17.00
C VAL A 17 -0.45 -13.37 15.76
N PHE A 18 0.38 -14.08 15.00
CA PHE A 18 -0.01 -14.73 13.74
C PHE A 18 -0.55 -16.15 13.91
N TYR A 19 -0.57 -16.69 15.13
CA TYR A 19 -1.07 -18.05 15.40
C TYR A 19 -2.48 -18.31 14.83
N PRO A 20 -3.46 -17.39 14.97
CA PRO A 20 -4.79 -17.61 14.39
C PRO A 20 -4.75 -17.68 12.85
N LEU A 21 -3.89 -16.87 12.21
CA LEU A 21 -3.73 -16.82 10.76
C LEU A 21 -3.02 -18.05 10.19
N LEU A 22 -2.05 -18.60 10.95
CA LEU A 22 -1.23 -19.73 10.49
C LEU A 22 -1.87 -21.10 10.82
N PHE A 23 -2.63 -21.19 11.93
CA PHE A 23 -3.07 -22.49 12.48
C PHE A 23 -4.57 -22.59 12.82
N LYS A 24 -5.34 -21.48 12.78
CA LYS A 24 -6.77 -21.46 13.11
C LYS A 24 -7.67 -21.10 11.93
N ASN A 25 -7.19 -21.31 10.71
CA ASN A 25 -7.95 -21.03 9.48
C ASN A 25 -8.53 -19.60 9.42
N LYS A 26 -7.77 -18.61 9.92
CA LYS A 26 -8.16 -17.20 9.84
C LYS A 26 -7.43 -16.50 8.71
N ALA A 27 -8.04 -15.44 8.20
CA ALA A 27 -7.49 -14.54 7.21
C ALA A 27 -7.72 -13.09 7.64
N ILE A 28 -6.84 -12.20 7.21
CA ILE A 28 -7.06 -10.75 7.37
C ILE A 28 -8.18 -10.34 6.41
N PHE A 29 -9.01 -9.38 6.82
CA PHE A 29 -10.04 -8.83 5.94
C PHE A 29 -10.22 -7.33 6.19
N LEU A 30 -11.10 -6.67 5.49
CA LEU A 30 -11.45 -5.25 5.47
C LEU A 30 -10.71 -4.41 4.43
N ARG A 31 -11.41 -3.38 3.97
CA ARG A 31 -10.93 -2.27 3.13
C ARG A 31 -10.10 -2.73 1.92
N ASP A 32 -8.99 -2.04 1.67
CA ASP A 32 -8.12 -2.30 0.52
C ASP A 32 -7.51 -3.69 0.53
N TYR A 33 -7.42 -4.35 1.70
CA TYR A 33 -6.99 -5.74 1.76
C TYR A 33 -7.94 -6.64 0.98
N HIS A 34 -9.25 -6.52 1.21
CA HIS A 34 -10.26 -7.33 0.52
C HIS A 34 -10.41 -6.96 -0.96
N PHE A 35 -10.42 -5.64 -1.28
CA PHE A 35 -10.73 -5.17 -2.64
C PHE A 35 -9.55 -5.20 -3.60
N ILE A 36 -8.33 -5.13 -3.10
CA ILE A 36 -7.13 -4.92 -3.91
C ILE A 36 -6.06 -5.93 -3.55
N THR A 37 -5.64 -5.98 -2.26
CA THR A 37 -4.49 -6.77 -1.86
C THR A 37 -4.70 -8.25 -2.13
N TYR A 38 -5.80 -8.82 -1.63
CA TYR A 38 -6.10 -10.23 -1.83
C TYR A 38 -6.31 -10.60 -3.31
N PRO A 39 -7.17 -9.92 -4.09
CA PRO A 39 -7.35 -10.23 -5.51
C PRO A 39 -6.04 -10.14 -6.31
N PHE A 40 -5.23 -9.10 -6.08
CA PHE A 40 -3.97 -8.93 -6.80
C PHE A 40 -2.93 -10.00 -6.43
N ARG A 41 -2.83 -10.37 -5.15
CA ARG A 41 -1.95 -11.45 -4.71
C ARG A 41 -2.43 -12.83 -5.19
N TYR A 42 -3.73 -13.03 -5.25
CA TYR A 42 -4.33 -14.22 -5.84
C TYR A 42 -3.97 -14.35 -7.33
N PHE A 43 -4.20 -13.29 -8.12
CA PHE A 43 -3.86 -13.27 -9.54
C PHE A 43 -2.35 -13.45 -9.78
N LEU A 44 -1.52 -12.80 -8.99
CA LEU A 44 -0.06 -12.98 -9.02
C LEU A 44 0.34 -14.43 -8.73
N SER A 45 -0.23 -15.04 -7.70
CA SER A 45 0.04 -16.43 -7.31
C SER A 45 -0.37 -17.39 -8.43
N GLN A 46 -1.55 -17.21 -9.03
CA GLN A 46 -2.00 -18.05 -10.16
C GLN A 46 -1.07 -17.91 -11.37
N ALA A 47 -0.62 -16.70 -11.69
CA ALA A 47 0.34 -16.47 -12.77
C ALA A 47 1.69 -17.16 -12.49
N PHE A 48 2.19 -17.06 -11.27
CA PHE A 48 3.45 -17.70 -10.85
C PHE A 48 3.38 -19.23 -10.93
N HIS A 49 2.25 -19.84 -10.56
CA HIS A 49 2.05 -21.29 -10.72
C HIS A 49 2.04 -21.75 -12.19
N GLN A 50 1.68 -20.85 -13.11
CA GLN A 50 1.76 -21.09 -14.55
C GLN A 50 3.13 -20.75 -15.14
N GLY A 51 4.09 -20.29 -14.35
CA GLY A 51 5.41 -19.85 -14.83
C GLY A 51 5.37 -18.53 -15.61
N ILE A 52 4.33 -17.72 -15.43
CA ILE A 52 4.09 -16.50 -16.22
C ILE A 52 4.32 -15.26 -15.33
N ILE A 53 4.99 -14.26 -15.89
CA ILE A 53 5.02 -12.92 -15.32
C ILE A 53 3.77 -12.18 -15.79
N PRO A 54 2.84 -11.78 -14.90
CA PRO A 54 1.61 -11.13 -15.31
C PRO A 54 1.86 -9.63 -15.60
N TYR A 55 2.13 -9.31 -16.86
CA TYR A 55 2.28 -7.92 -17.31
C TYR A 55 0.94 -7.20 -17.40
N TRP A 56 -0.10 -7.92 -17.85
CA TRP A 56 -1.46 -7.43 -18.11
C TRP A 56 -2.49 -8.20 -17.31
N THR A 57 -3.60 -7.54 -16.94
CA THR A 57 -4.80 -8.21 -16.42
C THR A 57 -6.06 -7.71 -17.14
N PRO A 58 -6.97 -8.62 -17.57
CA PRO A 58 -8.25 -8.23 -18.17
C PRO A 58 -9.34 -7.90 -17.13
N HIS A 59 -9.10 -8.16 -15.83
CA HIS A 59 -10.14 -8.21 -14.80
C HIS A 59 -10.62 -6.86 -14.26
N GLY A 60 -10.10 -5.75 -14.74
CA GLY A 60 -10.58 -4.43 -14.34
C GLY A 60 -10.35 -3.40 -15.44
N PHE A 61 -11.22 -2.40 -15.53
CA PHE A 61 -11.14 -1.30 -16.51
C PHE A 61 -11.08 -1.78 -17.97
N SER A 62 -11.72 -2.90 -18.31
CA SER A 62 -11.57 -3.53 -19.63
C SER A 62 -10.12 -3.91 -19.98
N GLY A 63 -9.30 -4.15 -18.97
CA GLY A 63 -7.89 -4.48 -19.06
C GLY A 63 -6.97 -3.35 -18.62
N MET A 64 -5.90 -3.72 -17.89
CA MET A 64 -4.92 -2.74 -17.36
C MET A 64 -3.52 -3.35 -17.23
N PRO A 65 -2.44 -2.49 -17.30
CA PRO A 65 -1.07 -2.92 -17.04
C PRO A 65 -0.89 -3.36 -15.59
N PHE A 66 -0.88 -4.67 -15.33
CA PHE A 66 -0.85 -5.22 -13.97
C PHE A 66 0.50 -4.99 -13.29
N MET A 67 1.59 -5.39 -13.94
CA MET A 67 2.94 -5.25 -13.39
C MET A 67 3.33 -3.78 -13.23
N ALA A 68 3.08 -2.95 -14.27
CA ALA A 68 3.43 -1.53 -14.25
C ALA A 68 2.63 -0.74 -13.22
N ALA A 69 1.45 -1.20 -12.80
CA ALA A 69 0.66 -0.60 -11.73
C ALA A 69 1.37 -0.59 -10.36
N PHE A 70 2.49 -1.28 -10.23
CA PHE A 70 3.40 -1.32 -9.09
C PHE A 70 2.79 -2.01 -7.84
N HIS A 71 1.52 -1.74 -7.55
CA HIS A 71 0.82 -2.27 -6.38
C HIS A 71 0.88 -3.81 -6.23
N PRO A 72 0.84 -4.62 -7.31
CA PRO A 72 0.95 -6.07 -7.21
C PRO A 72 2.28 -6.57 -6.64
N GLY A 73 3.35 -5.78 -6.73
CA GLY A 73 4.67 -6.13 -6.23
C GLY A 73 5.26 -7.37 -6.91
N VAL A 74 5.17 -7.44 -8.25
CA VAL A 74 5.63 -8.59 -9.06
C VAL A 74 7.11 -8.86 -8.83
N PHE A 75 7.93 -7.82 -8.81
CA PHE A 75 9.39 -7.90 -8.58
C PHE A 75 9.82 -7.59 -7.15
N TYR A 76 8.90 -7.52 -6.22
CA TYR A 76 9.24 -7.37 -4.81
C TYR A 76 9.81 -8.69 -4.29
N PRO A 77 11.10 -8.79 -3.87
CA PRO A 77 11.74 -10.07 -3.60
C PRO A 77 10.98 -11.00 -2.65
N PRO A 78 10.38 -10.51 -1.54
CA PRO A 78 9.57 -11.37 -0.69
C PRO A 78 8.31 -11.96 -1.35
N SER A 79 7.90 -11.47 -2.52
CA SER A 79 6.75 -12.04 -3.26
C SER A 79 7.00 -13.46 -3.77
N VAL A 80 8.23 -13.98 -3.65
CA VAL A 80 8.56 -15.40 -3.89
C VAL A 80 7.66 -16.35 -3.07
N VAL A 81 7.12 -15.91 -1.95
CA VAL A 81 6.20 -16.71 -1.13
C VAL A 81 4.92 -17.09 -1.89
N PHE A 82 4.53 -16.33 -2.92
CA PHE A 82 3.34 -16.58 -3.73
C PHE A 82 3.50 -17.74 -4.75
N PHE A 83 4.65 -18.40 -4.78
CA PHE A 83 4.81 -19.72 -5.40
C PHE A 83 4.22 -20.85 -4.53
N LEU A 84 3.85 -20.59 -3.28
CA LEU A 84 3.14 -21.58 -2.47
C LEU A 84 1.74 -21.85 -3.02
N PRO A 85 1.29 -23.12 -3.04
CA PRO A 85 0.00 -23.50 -3.63
C PRO A 85 -1.21 -22.83 -2.97
N ASP A 86 -1.12 -22.60 -1.67
CA ASP A 86 -2.16 -21.96 -0.89
C ASP A 86 -1.91 -20.45 -0.78
N THR A 87 -2.61 -19.67 -1.58
CA THR A 87 -2.45 -18.20 -1.62
C THR A 87 -2.78 -17.52 -0.29
N LEU A 88 -3.78 -17.99 0.47
CA LEU A 88 -4.12 -17.40 1.77
C LEU A 88 -3.02 -17.66 2.80
N LEU A 89 -2.51 -18.88 2.84
CA LEU A 89 -1.36 -19.21 3.69
C LEU A 89 -0.12 -18.41 3.24
N ALA A 90 0.12 -18.27 1.95
CA ALA A 90 1.21 -17.47 1.41
C ALA A 90 1.12 -16.01 1.88
N ILE A 91 -0.07 -15.40 1.85
CA ILE A 91 -0.29 -14.04 2.33
C ILE A 91 -0.05 -13.96 3.86
N ASN A 92 -0.56 -14.90 4.62
CA ASN A 92 -0.37 -14.92 6.08
C ASN A 92 1.12 -15.04 6.46
N LEU A 93 1.86 -15.93 5.79
CA LEU A 93 3.31 -16.08 5.95
C LEU A 93 4.06 -14.81 5.50
N PHE A 94 3.63 -14.19 4.42
CA PHE A 94 4.19 -12.94 3.93
C PHE A 94 4.16 -11.84 4.99
N TYR A 95 3.01 -11.62 5.62
CA TYR A 95 2.90 -10.64 6.71
C TYR A 95 3.66 -11.07 7.95
N PHE A 96 3.59 -12.34 8.36
CA PHE A 96 4.36 -12.87 9.50
C PHE A 96 5.85 -12.60 9.36
N ILE A 97 6.43 -12.91 8.20
CA ILE A 97 7.86 -12.68 7.93
C ILE A 97 8.19 -11.18 8.03
N HIS A 98 7.35 -10.31 7.49
CA HIS A 98 7.59 -8.86 7.56
C HIS A 98 7.51 -8.32 8.99
N PHE A 99 6.58 -8.78 9.81
CA PHE A 99 6.53 -8.42 11.24
C PHE A 99 7.78 -8.89 11.99
N LEU A 100 8.21 -10.10 11.74
CA LEU A 100 9.43 -10.66 12.35
C LEU A 100 10.68 -9.87 11.94
N VAL A 101 10.80 -9.56 10.65
CA VAL A 101 11.92 -8.76 10.12
C VAL A 101 11.91 -7.37 10.73
N LEU A 102 10.76 -6.70 10.80
CA LEU A 102 10.62 -5.38 11.42
C LEU A 102 11.12 -5.40 12.87
N GLY A 103 10.57 -6.28 13.70
CA GLY A 103 10.96 -6.39 15.12
C GLY A 103 12.45 -6.71 15.31
N SER A 104 12.97 -7.63 14.49
CA SER A 104 14.37 -8.02 14.56
C SER A 104 15.32 -6.88 14.22
N PHE A 105 15.04 -6.11 13.16
CA PHE A 105 15.92 -4.99 12.78
C PHE A 105 15.78 -3.77 13.68
N LEU A 106 14.62 -3.54 14.29
CA LEU A 106 14.47 -2.55 15.36
C LEU A 106 15.34 -2.93 16.58
N TYR A 107 15.36 -4.21 16.96
CA TYR A 107 16.20 -4.72 18.03
C TYR A 107 17.69 -4.55 17.72
N LEU A 108 18.11 -4.91 16.50
CA LEU A 108 19.51 -4.79 16.07
C LEU A 108 19.95 -3.32 15.98
N LEU A 109 19.04 -2.43 15.58
CA LEU A 109 19.29 -0.99 15.52
C LEU A 109 19.41 -0.40 16.93
N GLY A 110 18.56 -0.80 17.87
CA GLY A 110 18.68 -0.43 19.27
C GLY A 110 20.01 -0.93 19.89
N LYS A 111 20.47 -2.12 19.50
CA LYS A 111 21.81 -2.62 19.89
C LYS A 111 22.93 -1.76 19.32
N LEU A 112 22.81 -1.35 18.06
CA LEU A 112 23.79 -0.49 17.41
C LEU A 112 23.95 0.85 18.12
N TRP A 113 22.86 1.37 18.68
CA TRP A 113 22.83 2.61 19.45
C TRP A 113 23.15 2.44 20.95
N GLY A 114 23.51 1.23 21.38
CA GLY A 114 23.96 0.96 22.76
C GLY A 114 22.82 0.84 23.79
N LEU A 115 21.56 0.71 23.35
CA LEU A 115 20.45 0.50 24.27
C LEU A 115 20.60 -0.78 25.09
N SER A 116 20.15 -0.77 26.33
CA SER A 116 20.11 -1.98 27.18
C SER A 116 19.19 -3.04 26.59
N PHE A 117 19.36 -4.30 27.01
CA PHE A 117 18.59 -5.43 26.50
C PHE A 117 17.08 -5.20 26.58
N VAL A 118 16.58 -4.70 27.72
CA VAL A 118 15.14 -4.46 27.90
C VAL A 118 14.66 -3.27 27.07
N ALA A 119 15.43 -2.19 27.00
CA ALA A 119 15.08 -1.04 26.18
C ALA A 119 14.96 -1.41 24.69
N ARG A 120 15.86 -2.26 24.19
CA ARG A 120 15.77 -2.82 22.83
C ARG A 120 14.49 -3.62 22.62
N LEU A 121 14.13 -4.48 23.56
CA LEU A 121 12.90 -5.28 23.48
C LEU A 121 11.66 -4.37 23.53
N CYS A 122 11.61 -3.42 24.45
CA CYS A 122 10.48 -2.48 24.56
C CYS A 122 10.29 -1.69 23.26
N SER A 123 11.37 -1.13 22.68
CA SER A 123 11.31 -0.45 21.38
C SER A 123 10.82 -1.38 20.28
N SER A 124 11.36 -2.61 20.19
CA SER A 124 11.02 -3.54 19.12
C SER A 124 9.57 -4.01 19.21
N VAL A 125 9.08 -4.31 20.40
CA VAL A 125 7.68 -4.69 20.64
C VAL A 125 6.75 -3.52 20.31
N THR A 126 7.08 -2.31 20.79
CA THR A 126 6.33 -1.10 20.44
C THR A 126 6.25 -0.90 18.93
N GLY A 127 7.39 -0.99 18.23
CA GLY A 127 7.42 -0.81 16.77
C GLY A 127 6.71 -1.90 16.00
N MET A 128 6.77 -3.14 16.47
CA MET A 128 6.16 -4.29 15.81
C MET A 128 4.63 -4.35 16.03
N LEU A 129 4.15 -3.99 17.22
CA LEU A 129 2.76 -4.17 17.63
C LEU A 129 1.98 -2.86 17.77
N SER A 130 2.57 -1.69 17.44
CA SER A 130 1.83 -0.43 17.50
C SER A 130 0.60 -0.45 16.59
N GLY A 131 -0.47 0.19 17.04
CA GLY A 131 -1.70 0.31 16.26
C GLY A 131 -1.48 0.92 14.88
N PHE A 132 -0.51 1.84 14.76
CA PHE A 132 -0.10 2.39 13.47
C PHE A 132 0.40 1.30 12.51
N ILE A 133 1.31 0.43 12.94
CA ILE A 133 1.87 -0.65 12.10
C ILE A 133 0.79 -1.71 11.81
N VAL A 134 -0.01 -2.08 12.82
CA VAL A 134 -1.11 -3.03 12.64
C VAL A 134 -2.14 -2.48 11.66
N ALA A 135 -2.55 -1.21 11.79
CA ALA A 135 -3.47 -0.57 10.87
C ALA A 135 -2.90 -0.43 9.45
N ALA A 136 -1.58 -0.21 9.32
CA ALA A 136 -0.90 -0.11 8.03
C ALA A 136 -0.96 -1.41 7.22
N THR A 137 -1.17 -2.58 7.84
CA THR A 137 -1.34 -3.86 7.12
C THR A 137 -2.54 -3.85 6.17
N LEU A 138 -3.58 -3.08 6.50
CA LEU A 138 -4.76 -2.92 5.65
C LEU A 138 -4.48 -2.10 4.37
N THR A 139 -3.38 -1.35 4.37
CA THR A 139 -2.83 -0.62 3.20
C THR A 139 -1.47 -1.22 2.83
N SER A 140 -1.47 -2.45 2.36
CA SER A 140 -0.33 -3.38 2.20
C SER A 140 1.00 -2.69 1.84
N ASN A 141 1.05 -1.92 0.75
CA ASN A 141 2.31 -1.34 0.27
C ASN A 141 2.93 -0.33 1.24
N PHE A 142 2.09 0.39 1.99
CA PHE A 142 2.55 1.31 3.02
C PHE A 142 3.25 0.55 4.15
N PHE A 143 2.65 -0.54 4.62
CA PHE A 143 3.25 -1.44 5.61
C PHE A 143 4.56 -2.05 5.10
N LEU A 144 4.57 -2.58 3.87
CA LEU A 144 5.75 -3.19 3.28
C LEU A 144 6.91 -2.20 3.19
N GLY A 145 6.65 -0.96 2.74
CA GLY A 145 7.66 0.10 2.71
C GLY A 145 8.20 0.43 4.11
N ALA A 146 7.32 0.46 5.13
CA ALA A 146 7.68 0.79 6.51
C ALA A 146 8.65 -0.20 7.13
N VAL A 147 8.50 -1.50 6.84
CA VAL A 147 9.35 -2.58 7.37
C VAL A 147 10.82 -2.38 7.02
N TRP A 148 11.14 -1.79 5.87
CA TRP A 148 12.51 -1.64 5.40
C TRP A 148 13.27 -0.48 6.04
N LEU A 149 12.61 0.49 6.69
CA LEU A 149 13.29 1.61 7.34
C LEU A 149 14.40 1.16 8.31
N PRO A 150 14.13 0.31 9.32
CA PRO A 150 15.17 -0.08 10.27
C PRO A 150 16.29 -0.91 9.62
N ILE A 151 16.00 -1.63 8.52
CA ILE A 151 17.00 -2.39 7.77
C ILE A 151 17.95 -1.44 7.07
N VAL A 152 17.42 -0.44 6.33
CA VAL A 152 18.21 0.58 5.63
C VAL A 152 19.10 1.34 6.63
N PHE A 153 18.52 1.77 7.77
CA PHE A 153 19.27 2.43 8.83
C PHE A 153 20.40 1.53 9.37
N TRP A 154 20.08 0.29 9.76
CA TRP A 154 21.04 -0.62 10.35
C TRP A 154 22.20 -0.93 9.40
N MET A 155 21.89 -1.26 8.16
CA MET A 155 22.90 -1.58 7.14
C MET A 155 23.82 -0.38 6.87
N TYR A 156 23.25 0.83 6.65
CA TYR A 156 24.06 2.00 6.36
C TYR A 156 24.88 2.47 7.55
N LEU A 157 24.33 2.48 8.76
CA LEU A 157 25.08 2.85 9.97
C LEU A 157 26.20 1.86 10.28
N LYS A 158 25.97 0.57 10.06
CA LYS A 158 27.03 -0.47 10.13
C LYS A 158 28.11 -0.24 9.10
N TYR A 159 27.75 0.09 7.87
CA TYR A 159 28.72 0.48 6.85
C TYR A 159 29.56 1.69 7.29
N ARG A 160 28.93 2.69 7.85
CA ARG A 160 29.67 3.86 8.37
C ARG A 160 30.65 3.49 9.49
N GLN A 161 30.27 2.60 10.39
CA GLN A 161 31.11 2.16 11.50
C GLN A 161 32.26 1.24 11.07
N GLU A 162 31.93 0.18 10.31
CA GLU A 162 32.88 -0.91 10.04
C GLU A 162 33.56 -0.78 8.67
N LYS A 163 33.07 0.08 7.77
CA LYS A 163 33.59 0.25 6.40
C LYS A 163 33.65 -1.05 5.58
N ARG A 164 32.85 -2.06 5.96
CA ARG A 164 32.79 -3.32 5.23
C ARG A 164 31.87 -3.17 4.03
N ILE A 165 32.36 -3.55 2.86
CA ILE A 165 31.61 -3.48 1.60
C ILE A 165 30.28 -4.26 1.66
N GLY A 166 30.22 -5.38 2.40
CA GLY A 166 28.99 -6.16 2.58
C GLY A 166 27.84 -5.37 3.17
N TYR A 167 28.09 -4.45 4.10
CA TYR A 167 27.05 -3.57 4.64
C TYR A 167 26.63 -2.49 3.65
N PHE A 168 27.53 -2.03 2.78
CA PHE A 168 27.18 -1.12 1.70
C PHE A 168 26.26 -1.82 0.68
N ILE A 169 26.63 -3.03 0.26
CA ILE A 169 25.80 -3.87 -0.61
C ILE A 169 24.43 -4.12 0.04
N GLY A 170 24.42 -4.49 1.33
CA GLY A 170 23.19 -4.65 2.09
C GLY A 170 22.32 -3.38 2.12
N THR A 171 22.93 -2.19 2.21
CA THR A 171 22.23 -0.90 2.13
C THR A 171 21.58 -0.72 0.75
N VAL A 172 22.33 -0.97 -0.32
CA VAL A 172 21.81 -0.86 -1.70
C VAL A 172 20.63 -1.80 -1.91
N LEU A 173 20.77 -3.06 -1.51
CA LEU A 173 19.69 -4.06 -1.65
C LEU A 173 18.49 -3.73 -0.78
N ALA A 174 18.68 -3.20 0.43
CA ALA A 174 17.58 -2.78 1.30
C ALA A 174 16.80 -1.60 0.71
N ILE A 175 17.49 -0.59 0.17
CA ILE A 175 16.86 0.55 -0.52
C ILE A 175 16.12 0.07 -1.78
N ALA A 176 16.76 -0.80 -2.59
CA ALA A 176 16.12 -1.36 -3.79
C ALA A 176 14.85 -2.14 -3.44
N THR A 177 14.90 -2.99 -2.41
CA THR A 177 13.73 -3.77 -1.98
C THR A 177 12.64 -2.87 -1.39
N GLN A 178 13.00 -1.84 -0.62
CA GLN A 178 12.05 -0.84 -0.13
C GLN A 178 11.37 -0.10 -1.29
N THR A 179 12.13 0.26 -2.32
CA THR A 179 11.58 0.88 -3.53
C THR A 179 10.58 -0.05 -4.21
N LEU A 180 10.93 -1.34 -4.37
CA LEU A 180 10.07 -2.36 -4.97
C LEU A 180 8.84 -2.73 -4.11
N ALA A 181 8.75 -2.29 -2.86
CA ALA A 181 7.56 -2.43 -2.02
C ALA A 181 6.39 -1.53 -2.45
N ALA A 182 6.56 -0.74 -3.51
CA ALA A 182 5.53 0.08 -4.15
C ALA A 182 4.95 1.22 -3.28
N CYS A 183 5.80 1.80 -2.44
CA CYS A 183 5.47 2.99 -1.65
C CYS A 183 6.63 4.00 -1.68
N PRO A 184 6.85 4.71 -2.80
CA PRO A 184 8.03 5.56 -2.99
C PRO A 184 8.12 6.69 -1.96
N GLU A 185 6.99 7.23 -1.48
CA GLU A 185 6.97 8.23 -0.43
C GLU A 185 7.64 7.74 0.87
N ILE A 186 7.44 6.48 1.25
CA ILE A 186 8.09 5.91 2.44
C ILE A 186 9.59 5.74 2.22
N SER A 187 10.01 5.37 1.01
CA SER A 187 11.43 5.27 0.66
C SER A 187 12.11 6.63 0.75
N ILE A 188 11.49 7.69 0.23
CA ILE A 188 11.99 9.05 0.32
C ILE A 188 12.07 9.50 1.79
N MET A 189 11.00 9.31 2.58
CA MET A 189 11.01 9.64 4.01
C MET A 189 12.10 8.90 4.77
N THR A 190 12.34 7.63 4.46
CA THR A 190 13.42 6.82 5.05
C THR A 190 14.79 7.41 4.76
N LEU A 191 15.06 7.78 3.49
CA LEU A 191 16.34 8.35 3.08
C LEU A 191 16.58 9.74 3.67
N VAL A 192 15.55 10.59 3.67
CA VAL A 192 15.63 11.94 4.29
C VAL A 192 15.90 11.81 5.79
N LEU A 193 15.19 10.91 6.47
CA LEU A 193 15.37 10.69 7.91
C LEU A 193 16.77 10.11 8.22
N LEU A 194 17.24 9.15 7.42
CA LEU A 194 18.59 8.61 7.55
C LEU A 194 19.66 9.68 7.33
N TYR A 195 19.50 10.51 6.31
CA TYR A 195 20.41 11.61 6.03
C TYR A 195 20.44 12.63 7.17
N ALA A 196 19.26 13.06 7.66
CA ALA A 196 19.13 13.95 8.79
C ALA A 196 19.76 13.36 10.06
N HIS A 197 19.52 12.07 10.34
CA HIS A 197 20.17 11.37 11.46
C HIS A 197 21.70 11.38 11.33
N CYS A 198 22.23 11.06 10.16
CA CYS A 198 23.67 11.09 9.93
C CYS A 198 24.28 12.48 10.11
N LEU A 199 23.59 13.53 9.67
CA LEU A 199 24.01 14.93 9.89
C LEU A 199 24.02 15.29 11.35
N TRP A 200 22.93 14.97 12.07
CA TRP A 200 22.76 15.32 13.48
C TRP A 200 23.84 14.70 14.38
N PHE A 201 24.21 13.43 14.07
CA PHE A 201 25.20 12.68 14.85
C PHE A 201 26.63 12.79 14.32
N MET A 202 26.87 13.56 13.26
CA MET A 202 28.22 13.79 12.73
C MET A 202 29.10 14.50 13.77
N SER A 203 30.32 14.00 13.94
CA SER A 203 31.29 14.63 14.82
C SER A 203 31.94 15.85 14.16
N LYS A 204 32.35 16.84 14.95
CA LYS A 204 33.06 18.00 14.46
C LYS A 204 34.39 17.62 13.79
N GLU A 205 35.02 16.52 14.25
CA GLU A 205 36.28 15.98 13.74
C GLU A 205 36.16 15.41 12.31
N GLU A 206 34.99 14.92 11.93
CA GLU A 206 34.73 14.42 10.57
C GLU A 206 34.82 15.55 9.52
N GLY A 207 34.47 16.76 9.89
CA GLY A 207 34.60 17.97 9.08
C GLY A 207 33.93 17.88 7.71
N ARG A 208 34.34 18.76 6.78
CA ARG A 208 33.80 18.79 5.40
C ARG A 208 34.04 17.51 4.63
N ALA A 209 35.18 16.85 4.87
CA ALA A 209 35.52 15.58 4.19
C ALA A 209 34.63 14.40 4.65
N GLY A 210 34.24 14.37 5.92
CA GLY A 210 33.27 13.40 6.43
C GLY A 210 31.88 13.60 5.84
N TYR A 211 31.44 14.84 5.78
CA TYR A 211 30.19 15.23 5.12
C TYR A 211 30.15 14.78 3.65
N ALA A 212 31.17 15.15 2.87
CA ALA A 212 31.27 14.78 1.47
C ALA A 212 31.25 13.26 1.25
N ARG A 213 32.01 12.51 2.06
CA ARG A 213 32.05 11.02 1.99
C ARG A 213 30.70 10.41 2.34
N MET A 214 30.02 10.91 3.37
CA MET A 214 28.69 10.45 3.77
C MET A 214 27.68 10.68 2.63
N THR A 215 27.60 11.91 2.13
CA THR A 215 26.67 12.28 1.06
C THR A 215 26.95 11.47 -0.21
N ALA A 216 28.24 11.35 -0.61
CA ALA A 216 28.63 10.57 -1.78
C ALA A 216 28.30 9.08 -1.64
N SER A 217 28.55 8.47 -0.47
CA SER A 217 28.28 7.05 -0.26
C SER A 217 26.77 6.76 -0.19
N LEU A 218 25.99 7.63 0.43
CA LEU A 218 24.53 7.46 0.44
C LEU A 218 23.93 7.73 -0.94
N GLY A 219 24.38 8.79 -1.62
CA GLY A 219 23.99 9.08 -3.00
C GLY A 219 24.30 7.93 -3.96
N LEU A 220 25.51 7.34 -3.86
CA LEU A 220 25.88 6.17 -4.65
C LEU A 220 24.98 4.97 -4.33
N ALA A 221 24.67 4.73 -3.05
CA ALA A 221 23.78 3.64 -2.67
C ALA A 221 22.37 3.83 -3.27
N VAL A 222 21.86 5.05 -3.27
CA VAL A 222 20.56 5.39 -3.88
C VAL A 222 20.59 5.17 -5.41
N VAL A 223 21.63 5.66 -6.09
CA VAL A 223 21.77 5.48 -7.56
C VAL A 223 21.82 3.99 -7.93
N LEU A 224 22.63 3.20 -7.22
CA LEU A 224 22.70 1.77 -7.46
C LEU A 224 21.35 1.06 -7.18
N ALA A 225 20.66 1.45 -6.11
CA ALA A 225 19.37 0.87 -5.74
C ALA A 225 18.28 1.21 -6.77
N LEU A 226 18.21 2.47 -7.23
CA LEU A 226 17.26 2.87 -8.29
C LEU A 226 17.59 2.17 -9.61
N GLY A 227 18.90 2.05 -9.94
CA GLY A 227 19.33 1.28 -11.11
C GLY A 227 18.89 -0.19 -11.04
N ILE A 228 19.05 -0.87 -9.91
CA ILE A 228 18.57 -2.25 -9.72
C ILE A 228 17.05 -2.34 -9.80
N SER A 229 16.32 -1.31 -9.38
CA SER A 229 14.87 -1.27 -9.42
C SER A 229 14.30 -0.82 -10.78
N ALA A 230 15.15 -0.51 -11.76
CA ALA A 230 14.75 0.07 -13.05
C ALA A 230 13.78 -0.82 -13.83
N LEU A 231 13.90 -2.16 -13.72
CA LEU A 231 12.98 -3.13 -14.34
C LEU A 231 11.49 -2.90 -13.94
N GLN A 232 11.25 -2.33 -12.76
CA GLN A 232 9.92 -1.96 -12.30
C GLN A 232 9.63 -0.48 -12.51
N LEU A 233 10.62 0.39 -12.23
CA LEU A 233 10.42 1.83 -12.22
C LEU A 233 10.13 2.40 -13.61
N TRP A 234 10.80 1.90 -14.66
CA TRP A 234 10.56 2.39 -16.03
C TRP A 234 9.17 2.07 -16.56
N PRO A 235 8.66 0.82 -16.51
CA PRO A 235 7.28 0.57 -16.92
C PRO A 235 6.26 1.34 -16.07
N THR A 236 6.57 1.57 -14.78
CA THR A 236 5.72 2.38 -13.91
C THR A 236 5.72 3.84 -14.32
N ALA A 237 6.88 4.41 -14.74
CA ALA A 237 6.97 5.77 -15.25
C ALA A 237 6.18 5.92 -16.57
N ALA A 238 6.31 4.96 -17.51
CA ALA A 238 5.52 4.94 -18.74
C ALA A 238 4.01 4.89 -18.43
N LEU A 239 3.58 4.09 -17.46
CA LEU A 239 2.18 4.09 -17.02
C LEU A 239 1.76 5.45 -16.44
N MET A 240 2.63 6.12 -15.66
CA MET A 240 2.31 7.43 -15.07
C MET A 240 2.01 8.50 -16.13
N GLU A 241 2.69 8.50 -17.26
CA GLU A 241 2.43 9.45 -18.37
C GLU A 241 1.00 9.33 -18.92
N HIS A 242 0.42 8.14 -18.88
CA HIS A 242 -0.95 7.87 -19.33
C HIS A 242 -1.99 7.85 -18.19
N SER A 243 -1.56 8.12 -16.96
CA SER A 243 -2.42 8.07 -15.78
C SER A 243 -2.97 9.44 -15.39
N THR A 244 -3.93 9.44 -14.48
CA THR A 244 -4.47 10.66 -13.87
C THR A 244 -3.44 11.45 -13.05
N ARG A 245 -2.20 10.96 -12.94
CA ARG A 245 -1.09 11.63 -12.24
C ARG A 245 -0.09 12.33 -13.17
N SER A 246 -0.27 12.25 -14.48
CA SER A 246 0.68 12.79 -15.47
C SER A 246 0.93 14.30 -15.34
N GLY A 247 -0.01 15.05 -14.77
CA GLY A 247 0.10 16.51 -14.56
C GLY A 247 0.34 16.94 -13.10
N GLY A 248 0.71 16.01 -12.21
CA GLY A 248 0.69 16.27 -10.77
C GLY A 248 -0.74 16.25 -10.20
N MET A 249 -0.87 16.47 -8.92
CA MET A 249 -2.17 16.52 -8.23
C MET A 249 -2.39 17.91 -7.65
N SER A 250 -3.63 18.42 -7.71
CA SER A 250 -3.95 19.68 -7.05
C SER A 250 -3.76 19.59 -5.54
N TYR A 251 -3.63 20.74 -4.89
CA TYR A 251 -3.47 20.83 -3.44
C TYR A 251 -4.61 20.11 -2.70
N GLU A 252 -5.86 20.20 -3.19
CA GLU A 252 -7.02 19.55 -2.60
C GLU A 252 -6.91 18.03 -2.66
N ILE A 253 -6.46 17.47 -3.77
CA ILE A 253 -6.26 16.02 -3.94
C ILE A 253 -5.07 15.55 -3.11
N HIS A 254 -3.97 16.32 -3.12
CA HIS A 254 -2.78 16.04 -2.31
C HIS A 254 -3.13 16.00 -0.82
N THR A 255 -3.87 16.99 -0.32
CA THR A 255 -4.23 17.15 1.09
C THR A 255 -5.45 16.34 1.52
N MET A 256 -6.06 15.58 0.60
CA MET A 256 -7.09 14.59 0.95
C MET A 256 -6.52 13.64 2.03
N TRP A 257 -7.31 13.40 3.08
CA TRP A 257 -6.88 12.62 4.24
C TRP A 257 -5.64 13.21 4.96
N SER A 258 -5.63 14.51 5.14
CA SER A 258 -4.82 15.15 6.17
C SER A 258 -5.21 14.66 7.56
N LEU A 259 -4.28 14.63 8.49
CA LEU A 259 -4.57 14.24 9.87
C LEU A 259 -5.48 15.30 10.51
N GLU A 260 -6.66 14.89 10.92
CA GLU A 260 -7.56 15.78 11.67
C GLU A 260 -7.04 15.94 13.11
N PRO A 261 -7.05 17.17 13.67
CA PRO A 261 -6.50 17.43 15.01
C PRO A 261 -7.11 16.54 16.10
N HIS A 262 -8.40 16.25 16.03
CA HIS A 262 -9.07 15.37 17.01
C HIS A 262 -8.55 13.92 16.94
N THR A 263 -8.00 13.48 15.81
CA THR A 263 -7.40 12.13 15.67
C THR A 263 -6.17 11.98 16.58
N LEU A 264 -5.52 13.08 17.00
CA LEU A 264 -4.42 13.03 17.98
C LEU A 264 -4.87 12.42 19.31
N ALA A 265 -6.16 12.49 19.65
CA ALA A 265 -6.70 11.80 20.82
C ALA A 265 -6.47 10.26 20.77
N THR A 266 -6.33 9.69 19.57
CA THR A 266 -6.03 8.25 19.42
C THR A 266 -4.62 7.85 19.81
N LEU A 267 -3.72 8.80 20.08
CA LEU A 267 -2.45 8.52 20.76
C LEU A 267 -2.66 7.96 22.19
N VAL A 268 -3.76 8.33 22.82
CA VAL A 268 -4.13 7.92 24.19
C VAL A 268 -5.29 6.95 24.18
N LEU A 269 -6.27 7.22 23.32
CA LEU A 269 -7.53 6.46 23.23
C LEU A 269 -7.45 5.52 22.05
N THR A 270 -7.67 4.24 22.28
CA THR A 270 -7.76 3.29 21.19
C THR A 270 -9.20 3.27 20.66
N PRO A 271 -9.44 3.51 19.38
CA PRO A 271 -10.74 3.22 18.80
C PRO A 271 -10.94 1.70 18.89
N VAL A 272 -11.89 1.26 19.70
CA VAL A 272 -12.24 -0.16 19.79
C VAL A 272 -13.11 -0.47 18.59
N TYR A 273 -12.54 -1.09 17.58
CA TYR A 273 -13.31 -1.75 16.54
C TYR A 273 -13.71 -3.13 17.06
N ILE A 274 -14.84 -3.21 17.74
CA ILE A 274 -15.44 -4.50 18.04
C ILE A 274 -16.13 -4.96 16.77
N VAL A 275 -15.47 -5.83 16.02
CA VAL A 275 -16.13 -6.68 15.04
C VAL A 275 -16.72 -7.85 15.83
N GLU A 276 -17.77 -7.61 16.57
CA GLU A 276 -18.65 -8.69 17.00
C GLU A 276 -19.56 -9.01 15.81
N ALA A 277 -19.45 -10.23 15.32
CA ALA A 277 -20.37 -10.76 14.34
C ALA A 277 -21.80 -10.58 14.91
N GLY A 278 -22.59 -9.73 14.25
CA GLY A 278 -23.99 -9.49 14.64
C GLY A 278 -24.34 -8.14 15.26
N SER A 279 -23.36 -7.27 15.59
CA SER A 279 -23.69 -5.89 16.00
C SER A 279 -23.40 -4.93 14.86
N GLY A 280 -24.45 -4.51 14.13
CA GLY A 280 -24.38 -3.67 12.95
C GLY A 280 -23.97 -2.21 13.15
N ALA A 281 -23.25 -1.85 14.19
CA ALA A 281 -22.86 -0.48 14.43
C ALA A 281 -21.39 -0.36 14.82
N TYR A 282 -20.56 0.10 13.86
CA TYR A 282 -19.32 0.79 14.19
C TYR A 282 -19.68 2.18 14.71
N PRO A 283 -19.19 2.59 15.87
CA PRO A 283 -19.27 3.98 16.25
C PRO A 283 -18.52 4.80 15.19
N GLY A 284 -19.22 5.63 14.47
CA GLY A 284 -18.73 6.40 13.31
C GLY A 284 -17.70 7.49 13.62
N PHE A 285 -16.77 7.28 14.55
CA PHE A 285 -15.94 8.33 15.08
C PHE A 285 -14.64 8.59 14.29
N PHE A 286 -14.18 7.67 13.42
CA PHE A 286 -12.90 7.84 12.70
C PHE A 286 -12.98 7.53 11.21
N TRP A 287 -14.09 7.87 10.61
CA TRP A 287 -14.32 7.64 9.19
C TRP A 287 -13.78 8.80 8.34
N GLY A 288 -12.93 8.46 7.42
CA GLY A 288 -12.40 9.37 6.42
C GLY A 288 -10.88 9.53 6.42
N GLY A 289 -10.17 8.94 7.38
CA GLY A 289 -8.71 9.04 7.44
C GLY A 289 -7.97 7.90 6.72
N PHE A 290 -6.76 8.19 6.24
CA PHE A 290 -5.82 7.18 5.77
C PHE A 290 -5.38 6.25 6.92
N LEU A 291 -5.19 6.80 8.12
CA LEU A 291 -4.80 6.09 9.34
C LEU A 291 -6.01 5.89 10.25
N HIS A 292 -6.18 4.66 10.76
CA HIS A 292 -7.28 4.31 11.67
C HIS A 292 -6.97 4.65 13.12
N THR A 293 -5.69 4.62 13.49
CA THR A 293 -5.22 4.88 14.84
C THR A 293 -3.78 5.36 14.80
N LEU A 294 -3.45 6.22 15.75
CA LEU A 294 -2.08 6.67 16.03
C LEU A 294 -1.53 5.99 17.30
N TYR A 295 -2.27 5.04 17.88
CA TYR A 295 -1.91 4.43 19.14
C TYR A 295 -0.59 3.67 19.07
N MET A 296 0.26 3.86 20.05
CA MET A 296 1.59 3.26 20.10
C MET A 296 1.90 2.66 21.48
N GLY A 297 0.86 2.48 22.30
CA GLY A 297 0.94 2.07 23.69
C GLY A 297 0.99 3.26 24.63
N ILE A 298 0.24 3.19 25.73
CA ILE A 298 0.15 4.28 26.71
C ILE A 298 1.51 4.54 27.39
N LEU A 299 2.32 3.50 27.62
CA LEU A 299 3.65 3.67 28.19
C LEU A 299 4.61 4.35 27.22
N SER A 300 4.50 4.11 25.91
CA SER A 300 5.28 4.84 24.91
C SER A 300 4.98 6.33 24.96
N LEU A 301 3.71 6.72 25.17
CA LEU A 301 3.34 8.11 25.36
C LEU A 301 3.93 8.71 26.66
N VAL A 302 3.97 7.92 27.74
CA VAL A 302 4.67 8.33 28.98
C VAL A 302 6.15 8.58 28.70
N PHE A 303 6.82 7.70 27.97
CA PHE A 303 8.23 7.87 27.62
C PHE A 303 8.46 9.07 26.69
N ILE A 304 7.62 9.26 25.67
CA ILE A 304 7.70 10.43 24.78
C ILE A 304 7.56 11.71 25.57
N SER A 305 6.53 11.81 26.42
CA SER A 305 6.27 13.00 27.24
C SER A 305 7.38 13.24 28.28
N THR A 306 7.89 12.16 28.89
CA THR A 306 9.04 12.24 29.78
C THR A 306 10.31 12.68 29.03
N GLY A 307 10.44 12.31 27.77
CA GLY A 307 11.57 12.67 26.90
C GLY A 307 11.79 14.19 26.78
N PHE A 308 10.75 15.02 26.91
CA PHE A 308 10.89 16.48 26.90
C PHE A 308 11.78 16.99 28.03
N PHE A 309 11.82 16.28 29.15
CA PHE A 309 12.69 16.64 30.28
C PHE A 309 14.15 16.18 30.05
N PHE A 310 14.35 15.27 29.09
CA PHE A 310 15.67 14.77 28.71
C PHE A 310 16.12 15.28 27.33
N CYS A 311 15.48 16.30 26.77
CA CYS A 311 15.73 16.81 25.41
C CYS A 311 17.18 17.29 25.18
N ARG A 312 17.94 17.60 26.25
CA ARG A 312 19.38 17.92 26.18
C ARG A 312 20.22 16.70 25.77
N ASN A 313 19.74 15.46 25.98
CA ASN A 313 20.36 14.28 25.40
C ASN A 313 20.18 14.35 23.88
N LYS A 314 21.31 14.29 23.17
CA LYS A 314 21.36 14.48 21.70
C LYS A 314 20.46 13.50 20.94
N ALA A 315 20.35 12.24 21.41
CA ALA A 315 19.51 11.22 20.79
C ALA A 315 18.01 11.48 21.08
N ILE A 316 17.67 11.74 22.32
CA ILE A 316 16.29 12.03 22.71
C ILE A 316 15.82 13.32 22.04
N GLY A 317 16.64 14.38 22.04
CA GLY A 317 16.32 15.64 21.37
C GLY A 317 16.08 15.49 19.87
N PHE A 318 16.90 14.69 19.18
CA PHE A 318 16.69 14.40 17.76
C PHE A 318 15.36 13.71 17.52
N TRP A 319 15.08 12.63 18.23
CA TRP A 319 13.86 11.86 18.01
C TRP A 319 12.59 12.60 18.46
N LEU A 320 12.66 13.46 19.47
CA LEU A 320 11.56 14.38 19.81
C LEU A 320 11.27 15.38 18.69
N LEU A 321 12.31 15.98 18.11
CA LEU A 321 12.15 16.88 16.97
C LEU A 321 11.50 16.14 15.78
N VAL A 322 11.97 14.95 15.47
CA VAL A 322 11.42 14.10 14.39
C VAL A 322 9.96 13.73 14.67
N PHE A 323 9.62 13.38 15.92
CA PHE A 323 8.25 13.07 16.33
C PHE A 323 7.31 14.24 16.10
N LEU A 324 7.69 15.44 16.56
CA LEU A 324 6.87 16.65 16.41
C LEU A 324 6.75 17.09 14.95
N LEU A 325 7.85 17.03 14.20
CA LEU A 325 7.86 17.40 12.78
C LEU A 325 6.96 16.48 11.94
N GLY A 326 6.99 15.18 12.22
CA GLY A 326 6.13 14.22 11.51
C GLY A 326 4.65 14.45 11.78
N ILE A 327 4.25 14.77 13.02
CA ILE A 327 2.85 15.18 13.34
C ILE A 327 2.52 16.47 12.60
N TRP A 328 3.39 17.48 12.68
CA TRP A 328 3.19 18.79 12.06
C TRP A 328 2.95 18.67 10.54
N LEU A 329 3.73 17.84 9.84
CA LEU A 329 3.54 17.56 8.42
C LEU A 329 2.26 16.73 8.16
N ALA A 330 1.94 15.79 9.04
CA ALA A 330 0.76 14.94 8.90
C ALA A 330 -0.56 15.71 8.98
N LEU A 331 -0.59 16.83 9.70
CA LEU A 331 -1.77 17.71 9.77
C LEU A 331 -2.18 18.26 8.39
N GLY A 332 -1.27 18.32 7.42
CA GLY A 332 -1.58 18.72 6.04
C GLY A 332 -2.40 20.01 5.98
N ARG A 333 -3.56 20.01 5.32
CA ARG A 333 -4.44 21.20 5.20
C ARG A 333 -4.88 21.82 6.54
N ASN A 334 -4.83 21.05 7.63
CA ASN A 334 -5.14 21.54 8.98
C ASN A 334 -3.97 22.30 9.60
N ASN A 335 -2.83 22.40 8.91
CA ASN A 335 -1.66 23.17 9.26
C ASN A 335 -1.56 24.39 8.32
N PRO A 336 -1.68 25.63 8.82
CA PRO A 336 -1.72 26.83 7.97
C PRO A 336 -0.45 27.07 7.14
N LEU A 337 0.68 26.46 7.52
CA LEU A 337 1.95 26.59 6.80
C LEU A 337 2.16 25.46 5.76
N TYR A 338 1.26 24.47 5.68
CA TYR A 338 1.49 23.31 4.85
C TYR A 338 1.44 23.62 3.35
N GLU A 339 0.66 24.60 2.93
CA GLU A 339 0.58 25.04 1.55
C GLU A 339 1.93 25.56 1.03
N TYR A 340 2.67 26.29 1.86
CA TYR A 340 4.04 26.70 1.53
C TYR A 340 4.98 25.50 1.38
N VAL A 341 4.82 24.47 2.23
CA VAL A 341 5.59 23.22 2.13
C VAL A 341 5.29 22.52 0.80
N TYR A 342 4.01 22.43 0.44
CA TYR A 342 3.56 21.81 -0.80
C TYR A 342 4.19 22.47 -2.04
N HIS A 343 4.19 23.80 -2.11
CA HIS A 343 4.77 24.54 -3.23
C HIS A 343 6.31 24.63 -3.19
N SER A 344 6.94 24.44 -2.03
CA SER A 344 8.39 24.57 -1.87
C SER A 344 9.16 23.28 -2.11
N ILE A 345 8.53 22.11 -1.93
CA ILE A 345 9.20 20.81 -2.08
C ILE A 345 8.87 20.25 -3.45
N PRO A 346 9.86 20.16 -4.37
CA PRO A 346 9.65 19.57 -5.69
C PRO A 346 9.11 18.15 -5.59
N LEU A 347 8.22 17.78 -6.52
CA LEU A 347 7.61 16.45 -6.62
C LEU A 347 6.66 16.07 -5.46
N LEU A 348 6.44 16.93 -4.47
CA LEU A 348 5.48 16.63 -3.40
C LEU A 348 4.06 16.47 -3.96
N GLU A 349 3.75 17.16 -5.05
CA GLU A 349 2.51 17.07 -5.81
C GLU A 349 2.22 15.69 -6.44
N LEU A 350 3.24 14.82 -6.54
CA LEU A 350 3.06 13.44 -7.01
C LEU A 350 2.52 12.50 -5.93
N PHE A 351 2.51 12.92 -4.69
CA PHE A 351 2.11 12.11 -3.54
C PHE A 351 0.78 12.59 -2.96
N ARG A 352 0.11 11.70 -2.24
CA ARG A 352 -1.19 11.99 -1.59
C ARG A 352 -1.12 11.66 -0.11
N PHE A 353 -2.04 12.29 0.63
CA PHE A 353 -2.34 11.93 2.01
C PHE A 353 -1.25 12.32 3.00
N PRO A 354 -1.21 13.59 3.43
CA PRO A 354 -0.25 14.08 4.42
C PRO A 354 -0.19 13.24 5.70
N ALA A 355 -1.31 12.59 6.09
CA ALA A 355 -1.32 11.67 7.23
C ALA A 355 -0.21 10.61 7.19
N LYS A 356 0.31 10.27 6.00
CA LYS A 356 1.45 9.35 5.86
C LYS A 356 2.73 9.84 6.56
N PHE A 357 2.90 11.15 6.73
CA PHE A 357 4.05 11.69 7.49
C PHE A 357 4.07 11.24 8.95
N PHE A 358 2.93 10.80 9.51
CA PHE A 358 2.91 10.20 10.84
C PHE A 358 3.78 8.93 10.94
N PHE A 359 4.10 8.29 9.85
CA PHE A 359 5.10 7.22 9.78
C PHE A 359 6.42 7.62 10.44
N VAL A 360 6.91 8.83 10.16
CA VAL A 360 8.15 9.38 10.74
C VAL A 360 8.00 9.54 12.25
N SER A 361 6.84 10.06 12.72
CA SER A 361 6.53 10.18 14.14
C SER A 361 6.46 8.82 14.83
N SER A 362 5.86 7.82 14.19
CA SER A 362 5.72 6.49 14.77
C SER A 362 7.08 5.84 15.05
N PHE A 363 8.02 5.92 14.10
CA PHE A 363 9.37 5.41 14.31
C PHE A 363 10.16 6.23 15.36
N ALA A 364 9.98 7.55 15.38
CA ALA A 364 10.58 8.38 16.42
C ALA A 364 10.10 7.97 17.82
N ALA A 365 8.83 7.70 17.99
CA ALA A 365 8.25 7.25 19.24
C ALA A 365 8.79 5.86 19.68
N VAL A 366 8.98 4.94 18.74
CA VAL A 366 9.60 3.64 19.00
C VAL A 366 10.99 3.82 19.62
N PHE A 367 11.82 4.70 19.05
CA PHE A 367 13.16 4.93 19.55
C PHE A 367 13.16 5.75 20.84
N LEU A 368 12.26 6.72 20.98
CA LEU A 368 12.08 7.46 22.24
C LEU A 368 11.73 6.52 23.40
N THR A 369 10.88 5.53 23.18
CA THR A 369 10.55 4.50 24.18
C THR A 369 11.83 3.83 24.71
N GLY A 370 12.76 3.44 23.83
CA GLY A 370 14.02 2.82 24.25
C GLY A 370 14.99 3.79 24.94
N PHE A 371 15.25 4.94 24.32
CA PHE A 371 16.21 5.91 24.84
C PHE A 371 15.79 6.51 26.18
N VAL A 372 14.51 6.84 26.32
CA VAL A 372 14.00 7.43 27.58
C VAL A 372 13.96 6.38 28.68
N LEU A 373 13.55 5.13 28.37
CA LEU A 373 13.62 4.04 29.35
C LEU A 373 15.07 3.83 29.84
N ASP A 374 16.05 3.80 28.95
CA ASP A 374 17.46 3.68 29.33
C ASP A 374 17.95 4.88 30.16
N ALA A 375 17.56 6.08 29.79
CA ALA A 375 17.89 7.28 30.55
C ALA A 375 17.32 7.20 31.97
N LEU A 376 16.07 6.77 32.14
CA LEU A 376 15.45 6.56 33.45
C LEU A 376 16.18 5.51 34.31
N LEU A 377 16.62 4.42 33.68
CA LEU A 377 17.30 3.32 34.37
C LEU A 377 18.72 3.67 34.81
N ASN A 378 19.38 4.62 34.14
CA ASN A 378 20.79 4.98 34.40
C ASN A 378 20.94 6.28 35.21
N HIS A 379 19.89 7.12 35.29
CA HIS A 379 19.96 8.43 36.00
C HIS A 379 19.30 8.43 37.39
N THR A 380 19.05 7.28 38.00
CA THR A 380 18.38 7.14 39.32
C THR A 380 19.09 7.88 40.45
N GLU A 381 20.35 8.26 40.29
CA GLU A 381 21.11 8.99 41.32
C GLU A 381 20.81 10.52 41.33
N LYS A 382 20.24 11.11 40.29
CA LYS A 382 19.91 12.54 40.23
C LYS A 382 18.46 12.80 40.69
N ARG A 383 18.24 12.98 41.96
CA ARG A 383 16.94 13.15 42.65
C ARG A 383 15.93 14.09 41.96
N ARG A 384 16.33 15.06 41.16
CA ARG A 384 15.45 16.00 40.45
C ARG A 384 14.83 15.40 39.16
N LEU A 385 15.51 14.48 38.48
CA LEU A 385 15.04 13.92 37.22
C LEU A 385 13.99 12.83 37.42
N THR A 386 13.83 12.32 38.62
CA THR A 386 13.00 11.17 38.97
C THR A 386 11.53 11.51 39.17
N ILE A 387 11.20 12.79 39.39
CA ILE A 387 9.81 13.20 39.52
C ILE A 387 9.07 13.30 38.19
N TYR A 388 9.80 13.52 37.09
CA TYR A 388 9.19 13.80 35.79
C TYR A 388 8.28 12.66 35.25
N PRO A 389 8.63 11.37 35.30
CA PRO A 389 7.71 10.31 34.88
C PRO A 389 6.43 10.28 35.72
N VAL A 390 6.53 10.57 37.02
CA VAL A 390 5.37 10.63 37.92
C VAL A 390 4.48 11.81 37.53
N VAL A 391 5.07 12.98 37.30
CA VAL A 391 4.34 14.20 36.86
C VAL A 391 3.67 13.91 35.50
N THR A 392 4.38 13.29 34.57
CA THR A 392 3.82 12.92 33.27
C THR A 392 2.62 11.97 33.41
N VAL A 393 2.76 10.92 34.23
CA VAL A 393 1.64 10.00 34.53
C VAL A 393 0.45 10.73 35.11
N LEU A 394 0.68 11.62 36.09
CA LEU A 394 -0.40 12.40 36.72
C LEU A 394 -1.09 13.34 35.71
N ILE A 395 -0.33 14.01 34.83
CA ILE A 395 -0.91 14.85 33.75
C ILE A 395 -1.75 14.01 32.80
N LEU A 396 -1.26 12.86 32.38
CA LEU A 396 -2.00 11.96 31.47
C LEU A 396 -3.24 11.38 32.14
N LEU A 397 -3.16 11.02 33.43
CA LEU A 397 -4.31 10.59 34.22
C LEU A 397 -5.36 11.70 34.32
N LEU A 398 -4.94 12.91 34.63
CA LEU A 398 -5.82 14.08 34.72
C LEU A 398 -6.47 14.37 33.36
N ALA A 399 -5.69 14.37 32.28
CA ALA A 399 -6.20 14.60 30.93
C ALA A 399 -7.23 13.54 30.55
N LEU A 400 -6.99 12.28 30.88
CA LEU A 400 -7.94 11.19 30.66
C LEU A 400 -9.23 11.37 31.48
N VAL A 401 -9.11 11.72 32.77
CA VAL A 401 -10.26 11.94 33.65
C VAL A 401 -11.12 13.11 33.17
N VAL A 402 -10.49 14.21 32.77
CA VAL A 402 -11.19 15.39 32.19
C VAL A 402 -11.88 15.00 30.89
N TRP A 403 -11.22 14.25 30.02
CA TRP A 403 -11.81 13.80 28.76
C TRP A 403 -13.04 12.90 29.01
N VAL A 404 -12.98 11.98 29.98
CA VAL A 404 -14.12 11.15 30.40
C VAL A 404 -15.29 11.98 30.88
N GLY A 405 -15.01 12.97 31.70
CA GLY A 405 -16.05 13.87 32.23
C GLY A 405 -16.75 14.71 31.17
N LEU A 406 -16.06 14.99 30.03
CA LEU A 406 -16.59 15.82 28.95
C LEU A 406 -17.23 15.00 27.81
N ASN A 407 -16.89 13.74 27.67
CA ASN A 407 -17.32 12.89 26.56
C ASN A 407 -17.81 11.53 27.06
N GLN A 408 -18.68 10.89 26.30
CA GLN A 408 -19.17 9.55 26.60
C GLN A 408 -18.03 8.54 26.82
N PRO A 409 -18.19 7.48 27.63
CA PRO A 409 -17.14 6.52 27.94
C PRO A 409 -16.71 5.77 26.67
N TYR A 410 -15.45 5.96 26.28
CA TYR A 410 -14.82 5.18 25.21
C TYR A 410 -14.34 3.85 25.78
N LEU A 411 -14.77 2.74 25.16
CA LEU A 411 -14.26 1.40 25.43
C LEU A 411 -12.72 1.38 25.32
N GLY A 412 -12.04 0.81 26.31
CA GLY A 412 -10.57 0.68 26.33
C GLY A 412 -9.82 1.74 27.14
N MET A 413 -10.50 2.78 27.65
CA MET A 413 -9.89 3.79 28.52
C MET A 413 -9.53 3.25 29.91
N GLU A 414 -10.36 2.37 30.42
CA GLU A 414 -10.17 1.73 31.73
C GLU A 414 -8.78 1.06 31.81
N ASN A 415 -8.40 0.33 30.77
CA ASN A 415 -7.11 -0.33 30.70
C ASN A 415 -5.94 0.66 30.69
N SER A 416 -6.06 1.83 30.00
CA SER A 416 -5.02 2.84 29.99
C SER A 416 -4.80 3.45 31.37
N LEU A 417 -5.88 3.71 32.12
CA LEU A 417 -5.81 4.20 33.49
C LEU A 417 -5.15 3.18 34.42
N ILE A 418 -5.51 1.91 34.32
CA ILE A 418 -4.90 0.82 35.08
C ILE A 418 -3.40 0.71 34.76
N PHE A 419 -2.99 0.72 33.50
CA PHE A 419 -1.59 0.62 33.13
C PHE A 419 -0.77 1.81 33.59
N LEU A 420 -1.32 3.04 33.49
CA LEU A 420 -0.67 4.23 34.02
C LEU A 420 -0.49 4.16 35.55
N PHE A 421 -1.52 3.69 36.27
CA PHE A 421 -1.44 3.53 37.71
C PHE A 421 -0.39 2.48 38.10
N ILE A 422 -0.42 1.28 37.47
CA ILE A 422 0.54 0.21 37.74
C ILE A 422 1.97 0.69 37.45
N PHE A 423 2.18 1.36 36.30
CA PHE A 423 3.49 1.88 35.94
C PHE A 423 3.96 2.93 36.93
N GLY A 424 3.12 3.92 37.27
CA GLY A 424 3.47 4.99 38.21
C GLY A 424 3.81 4.45 39.59
N PHE A 425 3.02 3.50 40.10
CA PHE A 425 3.28 2.84 41.39
C PHE A 425 4.58 2.02 41.36
N ALA A 426 4.79 1.22 40.31
CA ALA A 426 6.02 0.44 40.14
C ALA A 426 7.25 1.35 40.01
N TYR A 427 7.12 2.46 39.30
CA TYR A 427 8.21 3.44 39.18
C TYR A 427 8.57 4.09 40.51
N ILE A 428 7.57 4.43 41.32
CA ILE A 428 7.77 4.95 42.69
C ILE A 428 8.50 3.91 43.56
N LEU A 429 8.06 2.65 43.55
CA LEU A 429 8.74 1.58 44.30
C LEU A 429 10.17 1.35 43.81
N PHE A 430 10.40 1.40 42.51
CA PHE A 430 11.74 1.30 41.92
C PHE A 430 12.63 2.46 42.36
N TYR A 431 12.10 3.70 42.31
CA TYR A 431 12.79 4.89 42.73
C TYR A 431 13.25 4.85 44.20
N PHE A 432 12.37 4.37 45.08
CA PHE A 432 12.70 4.19 46.52
C PHE A 432 13.51 2.93 46.82
N GLY A 433 13.97 2.23 45.78
CA GLY A 433 14.77 0.99 45.92
C GLY A 433 14.02 -0.19 46.52
N LYS A 434 12.68 -0.16 46.55
CA LYS A 434 11.84 -1.23 47.09
C LYS A 434 11.71 -2.42 46.15
N ILE A 435 11.91 -2.23 44.83
CA ILE A 435 11.98 -3.32 43.84
C ILE A 435 13.28 -3.23 43.05
N ARG A 436 13.79 -4.41 42.63
CA ARG A 436 15.02 -4.52 41.84
C ARG A 436 14.80 -4.03 40.40
N LYS A 437 15.87 -3.50 39.78
CA LYS A 437 15.86 -3.06 38.36
C LYS A 437 15.26 -4.10 37.42
N ILE A 438 15.62 -5.38 37.62
CA ILE A 438 15.10 -6.47 36.78
C ILE A 438 13.56 -6.62 36.90
N VAL A 439 13.04 -6.55 38.11
CA VAL A 439 11.59 -6.65 38.33
C VAL A 439 10.85 -5.50 37.68
N PHE A 440 11.34 -4.28 37.86
CA PHE A 440 10.75 -3.08 37.24
C PHE A 440 10.76 -3.18 35.70
N THR A 441 11.92 -3.51 35.11
CA THR A 441 12.06 -3.57 33.64
C THR A 441 11.23 -4.71 33.03
N THR A 442 11.13 -5.86 33.70
CA THR A 442 10.25 -6.95 33.25
C THR A 442 8.78 -6.53 33.31
N LEU A 443 8.38 -5.84 34.36
CA LEU A 443 7.01 -5.31 34.47
C LEU A 443 6.69 -4.31 33.37
N VAL A 444 7.62 -3.38 33.06
CA VAL A 444 7.45 -2.43 31.96
C VAL A 444 7.27 -3.14 30.62
N LEU A 445 8.11 -4.14 30.34
CA LEU A 445 7.99 -4.93 29.11
C LEU A 445 6.64 -5.65 29.04
N LEU A 446 6.21 -6.29 30.14
CA LEU A 446 4.92 -6.98 30.20
C LEU A 446 3.75 -6.01 30.02
N LEU A 447 3.79 -4.83 30.65
CA LEU A 447 2.76 -3.80 30.47
C LEU A 447 2.66 -3.35 29.02
N ILE A 448 3.79 -3.11 28.33
CA ILE A 448 3.79 -2.75 26.89
C ILE A 448 3.18 -3.88 26.06
N ILE A 449 3.58 -5.13 26.31
CA ILE A 449 3.05 -6.30 25.58
C ILE A 449 1.55 -6.42 25.79
N VAL A 450 1.09 -6.35 27.03
CA VAL A 450 -0.33 -6.53 27.36
C VAL A 450 -1.17 -5.38 26.80
N ASP A 451 -0.71 -4.14 26.95
CA ASP A 451 -1.40 -2.95 26.44
C ASP A 451 -1.58 -3.01 24.91
N LEU A 452 -0.50 -3.27 24.16
CA LEU A 452 -0.56 -3.37 22.71
C LEU A 452 -1.38 -4.58 22.23
N ASN A 453 -1.28 -5.74 22.89
CA ASN A 453 -2.08 -6.91 22.51
C ASN A 453 -3.56 -6.76 22.81
N LEU A 454 -3.93 -6.17 23.93
CA LEU A 454 -5.33 -5.98 24.29
C LEU A 454 -6.04 -4.99 23.37
N LYS A 455 -5.32 -3.98 22.87
CA LYS A 455 -5.89 -2.88 22.10
C LYS A 455 -5.64 -3.01 20.61
N ASP A 456 -4.40 -3.19 20.21
CA ASP A 456 -4.01 -3.06 18.81
C ASP A 456 -4.22 -4.35 18.02
N PHE A 457 -4.14 -5.50 18.67
CA PHE A 457 -4.37 -6.77 18.00
C PHE A 457 -5.84 -6.97 17.61
N ARG A 458 -6.77 -6.37 18.35
CA ARG A 458 -8.18 -6.31 17.96
C ARG A 458 -8.41 -5.38 16.73
N LEU A 459 -7.39 -4.57 16.38
CA LEU A 459 -7.40 -3.71 15.18
C LEU A 459 -7.07 -4.47 13.90
N LEU A 460 -6.48 -5.68 13.99
CA LEU A 460 -6.31 -6.55 12.83
C LEU A 460 -7.56 -7.43 12.70
N PRO A 461 -8.49 -7.05 11.84
CA PRO A 461 -9.74 -7.79 11.72
C PRO A 461 -9.46 -9.14 11.09
N LEU A 462 -9.87 -10.20 11.78
CA LEU A 462 -9.71 -11.58 11.33
C LEU A 462 -11.08 -12.17 11.00
N ILE A 463 -11.14 -12.88 9.89
CA ILE A 463 -12.31 -13.61 9.45
C ILE A 463 -11.95 -15.09 9.26
N ASP A 464 -12.96 -15.96 9.22
CA ASP A 464 -12.77 -17.33 8.78
C ASP A 464 -12.32 -17.35 7.32
N ARG A 465 -11.36 -18.21 7.01
CA ARG A 465 -10.79 -18.34 5.67
C ARG A 465 -11.86 -18.73 4.63
N LYS A 466 -12.95 -19.38 5.03
CA LYS A 466 -14.12 -19.66 4.19
C LYS A 466 -14.67 -18.41 3.51
N PHE A 467 -14.57 -17.24 4.15
CA PHE A 467 -14.96 -15.97 3.54
C PHE A 467 -14.30 -15.76 2.17
N TYR A 468 -13.06 -16.16 1.97
CA TYR A 468 -12.37 -16.04 0.68
C TYR A 468 -12.53 -17.27 -0.21
N GLU A 469 -12.70 -18.45 0.36
CA GLU A 469 -12.80 -19.73 -0.35
C GLU A 469 -14.19 -19.96 -0.94
N GLU A 470 -15.24 -19.54 -0.23
CA GLU A 470 -16.62 -19.69 -0.69
C GLU A 470 -16.89 -18.75 -1.89
N ARG A 471 -17.40 -19.34 -2.96
CA ARG A 471 -17.74 -18.59 -4.16
C ARG A 471 -19.02 -17.77 -3.93
N PRO A 472 -19.08 -16.49 -4.35
CA PRO A 472 -20.29 -15.67 -4.23
C PRO A 472 -21.41 -16.23 -5.11
N VAL A 473 -22.65 -16.13 -4.63
CA VAL A 473 -23.86 -16.56 -5.39
C VAL A 473 -23.94 -15.85 -6.75
N LEU A 474 -23.64 -14.54 -6.79
CA LEU A 474 -23.64 -13.79 -8.04
C LEU A 474 -22.49 -14.23 -8.99
N ALA A 475 -21.36 -14.69 -8.45
CA ALA A 475 -20.27 -15.23 -9.29
C ALA A 475 -20.68 -16.57 -9.97
N ASP A 476 -21.48 -17.38 -9.27
CA ASP A 476 -22.02 -18.62 -9.85
C ASP A 476 -23.08 -18.32 -10.93
N ALA A 477 -23.93 -17.35 -10.70
CA ALA A 477 -24.91 -16.90 -11.68
C ALA A 477 -24.27 -16.30 -12.95
N LEU A 478 -23.03 -15.80 -12.84
CA LEU A 478 -22.28 -15.17 -13.92
C LEU A 478 -21.25 -16.09 -14.61
N LYS A 479 -21.24 -17.37 -14.31
CA LYS A 479 -20.26 -18.31 -14.90
C LYS A 479 -20.28 -18.34 -16.44
N ASP A 480 -21.44 -18.08 -17.06
CA ASP A 480 -21.58 -18.05 -18.52
C ASP A 480 -21.10 -16.73 -19.15
N ALA A 481 -20.84 -15.70 -18.33
CA ALA A 481 -20.20 -14.45 -18.75
C ALA A 481 -18.72 -14.60 -19.05
N TYR A 482 -18.08 -15.62 -18.48
CA TYR A 482 -16.64 -15.83 -18.52
C TYR A 482 -16.11 -15.85 -19.97
N GLY A 483 -15.17 -14.95 -20.27
CA GLY A 483 -14.53 -14.83 -21.58
C GLY A 483 -15.41 -14.26 -22.72
N LYS A 484 -16.74 -14.07 -22.50
CA LYS A 484 -17.66 -13.57 -23.52
C LYS A 484 -18.07 -12.11 -23.27
N HIS A 485 -18.51 -11.83 -22.08
CA HIS A 485 -19.02 -10.51 -21.71
C HIS A 485 -18.43 -10.05 -20.36
N ARG A 486 -18.30 -8.75 -20.23
CA ARG A 486 -17.92 -8.10 -18.98
C ARG A 486 -19.12 -7.87 -18.08
N VAL A 487 -18.80 -7.76 -16.80
CA VAL A 487 -19.72 -7.35 -15.75
C VAL A 487 -19.47 -5.88 -15.43
N TYR A 488 -20.53 -5.16 -15.06
CA TYR A 488 -20.44 -3.82 -14.48
C TYR A 488 -21.05 -3.80 -13.09
N SER A 489 -20.25 -3.48 -12.08
CA SER A 489 -20.67 -3.32 -10.68
C SER A 489 -20.40 -1.91 -10.14
N GLY A 490 -20.26 -0.93 -11.02
CA GLY A 490 -19.70 0.40 -10.69
C GLY A 490 -20.60 1.31 -9.85
N ARG A 491 -21.92 1.10 -9.83
CA ARG A 491 -22.83 1.97 -9.06
C ARG A 491 -22.72 1.76 -7.55
N ILE A 492 -22.36 0.57 -7.12
CA ILE A 492 -22.06 0.27 -5.71
C ILE A 492 -20.88 1.12 -5.19
N GLN A 493 -19.96 1.48 -6.06
CA GLN A 493 -18.81 2.30 -5.70
C GLN A 493 -19.15 3.77 -5.47
N GLN A 494 -20.25 4.28 -5.96
CA GLN A 494 -20.47 5.71 -6.12
C GLN A 494 -21.47 6.34 -5.13
N SER A 495 -22.61 5.72 -4.91
CA SER A 495 -23.60 6.17 -3.91
C SER A 495 -23.25 5.65 -2.52
N SER A 496 -22.51 4.58 -2.49
CA SER A 496 -22.28 3.78 -1.29
C SER A 496 -20.99 4.09 -0.57
N PHE A 497 -20.04 4.82 -1.19
CA PHE A 497 -18.84 5.19 -0.42
C PHE A 497 -19.19 6.15 0.73
N SER A 498 -20.20 6.99 0.59
CA SER A 498 -20.69 7.82 1.69
C SER A 498 -21.75 7.13 2.57
N THR A 499 -22.55 6.22 2.00
CA THR A 499 -23.61 5.50 2.74
C THR A 499 -23.27 4.06 3.11
N LEU A 500 -22.40 3.37 2.34
CA LEU A 500 -21.90 2.01 2.63
C LEU A 500 -20.48 2.00 3.25
N LEU A 501 -19.84 3.13 3.45
CA LEU A 501 -18.64 3.20 4.28
C LEU A 501 -18.89 2.65 5.69
N PRO A 502 -20.02 2.90 6.35
CA PRO A 502 -20.40 2.14 7.53
C PRO A 502 -20.45 0.63 7.27
N ALA A 503 -21.04 0.20 6.16
CA ALA A 503 -21.16 -1.21 5.78
C ALA A 503 -19.81 -1.85 5.40
N SER A 504 -18.87 -1.12 4.79
CA SER A 504 -17.56 -1.67 4.39
C SER A 504 -16.66 -2.05 5.56
N ASN A 505 -17.06 -1.78 6.78
CA ASN A 505 -16.35 -2.17 7.99
C ASN A 505 -17.17 -3.10 8.89
N SER A 506 -18.39 -3.43 8.50
CA SER A 506 -19.13 -4.52 9.08
C SER A 506 -18.86 -5.82 8.30
N LEU A 507 -19.01 -6.95 8.95
CA LEU A 507 -18.93 -8.25 8.29
C LEU A 507 -19.97 -8.35 7.17
N ASP A 508 -21.18 -7.90 7.43
CA ASP A 508 -22.31 -7.98 6.50
C ASP A 508 -22.06 -7.05 5.28
N GLY A 509 -21.53 -5.87 5.53
CA GLY A 509 -21.12 -4.97 4.45
C GLY A 509 -20.02 -5.56 3.58
N MET A 510 -19.04 -6.26 4.16
CA MET A 510 -17.99 -6.91 3.39
C MET A 510 -18.49 -8.14 2.65
N LEU A 511 -19.40 -8.92 3.22
CA LEU A 511 -20.11 -10.00 2.53
C LEU A 511 -20.88 -9.45 1.33
N LEU A 512 -21.62 -8.36 1.53
CA LEU A 512 -22.35 -7.67 0.47
C LEU A 512 -21.41 -7.25 -0.66
N LEU A 513 -20.34 -6.56 -0.35
CA LEU A 513 -19.37 -6.09 -1.35
C LEU A 513 -18.68 -7.24 -2.09
N LYS A 514 -18.43 -8.36 -1.43
CA LYS A 514 -17.93 -9.59 -2.05
C LYS A 514 -18.98 -10.16 -3.02
N GLN A 515 -20.23 -10.27 -2.60
CA GLN A 515 -21.32 -10.82 -3.41
C GLN A 515 -21.56 -9.96 -4.67
N TYR A 516 -21.49 -8.65 -4.56
CA TYR A 516 -21.66 -7.74 -5.69
C TYR A 516 -20.43 -7.64 -6.59
N LEU A 517 -19.38 -8.45 -6.36
CA LEU A 517 -18.19 -8.50 -7.19
C LEU A 517 -17.62 -7.09 -7.43
N THR A 518 -17.49 -6.30 -6.36
CA THR A 518 -16.89 -4.96 -6.45
C THR A 518 -15.55 -5.05 -7.17
N PRO A 519 -15.12 -3.99 -7.86
CA PRO A 519 -13.98 -4.06 -8.75
C PRO A 519 -12.79 -4.76 -8.12
N PHE A 520 -12.18 -5.64 -8.88
CA PHE A 520 -11.12 -6.57 -8.57
C PHE A 520 -11.50 -7.79 -7.73
N THR A 521 -12.57 -7.79 -6.91
CA THR A 521 -12.95 -9.05 -6.22
C THR A 521 -13.40 -10.13 -7.21
N GLY A 522 -13.99 -9.75 -8.33
CA GLY A 522 -14.32 -10.65 -9.44
C GLY A 522 -13.10 -11.38 -10.04
N MET A 523 -11.90 -10.78 -9.94
CA MET A 523 -10.64 -11.36 -10.43
C MET A 523 -10.36 -12.74 -9.83
N VAL A 524 -10.74 -12.97 -8.56
CA VAL A 524 -10.56 -14.25 -7.87
C VAL A 524 -11.41 -15.37 -8.52
N TYR A 525 -12.51 -14.99 -9.15
CA TYR A 525 -13.48 -15.91 -9.77
C TYR A 525 -13.39 -15.93 -11.31
N GLY A 526 -12.38 -15.26 -11.89
CA GLY A 526 -12.19 -15.14 -13.31
C GLY A 526 -13.19 -14.20 -14.01
N ILE A 527 -13.90 -13.36 -13.25
CA ILE A 527 -14.90 -12.43 -13.79
C ILE A 527 -14.22 -11.11 -14.14
N GLU A 528 -14.45 -10.65 -15.36
CA GLU A 528 -13.91 -9.40 -15.88
C GLU A 528 -14.88 -8.25 -15.66
N ASN A 529 -14.39 -7.15 -15.07
CA ASN A 529 -15.19 -5.97 -14.79
C ASN A 529 -14.82 -4.83 -15.74
N ALA A 530 -15.82 -4.18 -16.34
CA ALA A 530 -15.61 -3.00 -17.20
C ALA A 530 -15.20 -1.78 -16.38
N SER A 531 -15.51 -1.75 -15.09
CA SER A 531 -15.06 -0.71 -14.15
C SER A 531 -13.86 -1.16 -13.31
N GLY A 532 -13.25 -0.19 -12.61
CA GLY A 532 -12.14 -0.42 -11.69
C GLY A 532 -12.15 0.61 -10.58
N LYS A 533 -11.28 0.44 -9.56
CA LYS A 533 -11.14 1.39 -8.46
C LYS A 533 -10.14 2.49 -8.87
N ALA A 534 -10.65 3.64 -9.30
CA ALA A 534 -9.84 4.80 -9.69
C ALA A 534 -8.87 5.29 -8.57
N GLY A 535 -9.15 4.96 -7.30
CA GLY A 535 -8.35 5.31 -6.13
C GLY A 535 -6.99 4.63 -6.03
N LEU A 536 -6.65 3.65 -6.89
CA LEU A 536 -5.32 3.01 -6.93
C LEU A 536 -4.18 3.94 -7.33
N GLY A 537 -4.51 5.15 -7.76
CA GLY A 537 -3.52 6.20 -8.00
C GLY A 537 -2.83 6.15 -9.35
N MET A 538 -2.96 5.09 -10.13
CA MET A 538 -2.44 4.97 -11.50
C MET A 538 -3.51 4.41 -12.45
N GLY A 539 -4.75 4.90 -12.32
CA GLY A 539 -5.80 4.62 -13.31
C GLY A 539 -5.47 5.31 -14.62
N ILE A 540 -5.57 4.61 -15.74
CA ILE A 540 -5.42 5.19 -17.08
C ILE A 540 -6.47 6.30 -17.23
N SER A 541 -6.03 7.50 -17.63
CA SER A 541 -6.87 8.70 -17.66
C SER A 541 -8.16 8.50 -18.45
N LYS A 542 -8.11 7.85 -19.62
CA LYS A 542 -9.30 7.59 -20.44
C LYS A 542 -10.30 6.64 -19.77
N GLN A 543 -9.82 5.63 -19.04
CA GLN A 543 -10.68 4.72 -18.28
C GLN A 543 -11.39 5.45 -17.12
N VAL A 544 -10.69 6.37 -16.46
CA VAL A 544 -11.29 7.18 -15.38
C VAL A 544 -12.34 8.14 -15.93
N ILE A 545 -12.07 8.74 -17.10
CA ILE A 545 -13.04 9.60 -17.79
C ILE A 545 -14.28 8.78 -18.21
N TRP A 546 -14.11 7.55 -18.71
CA TRP A 546 -15.21 6.66 -19.01
C TRP A 546 -16.11 6.39 -17.78
N VAL A 547 -15.50 6.13 -16.62
CA VAL A 547 -16.25 5.98 -15.36
C VAL A 547 -16.98 7.28 -15.00
N ALA A 548 -16.38 8.44 -15.23
CA ALA A 548 -17.03 9.73 -15.00
C ALA A 548 -18.22 9.97 -15.95
N ALA A 549 -18.06 9.61 -17.23
CA ALA A 549 -19.14 9.69 -18.21
C ALA A 549 -20.34 8.82 -17.83
N MET A 550 -20.09 7.62 -17.32
CA MET A 550 -21.13 6.74 -16.78
C MET A 550 -21.92 7.38 -15.63
N LYS A 551 -21.31 8.24 -14.84
CA LYS A 551 -21.96 8.97 -13.73
C LYS A 551 -22.89 10.09 -14.23
N GLN A 552 -22.45 10.80 -15.27
CA GLN A 552 -23.11 11.99 -15.80
C GLN A 552 -24.21 11.64 -16.81
N ALA A 553 -24.13 10.46 -17.45
CA ALA A 553 -25.09 10.03 -18.46
C ALA A 553 -26.48 9.79 -17.86
N ASP A 554 -27.52 10.13 -18.64
CA ASP A 554 -28.88 9.72 -18.38
C ASP A 554 -29.07 8.19 -18.46
N ALA A 555 -30.27 7.69 -18.25
CA ALA A 555 -30.52 6.24 -18.21
C ALA A 555 -30.17 5.56 -19.55
N ASP A 556 -30.60 6.14 -20.67
CA ASP A 556 -30.39 5.56 -22.00
C ASP A 556 -28.97 5.68 -22.47
N GLY A 557 -28.31 6.82 -22.23
CA GLY A 557 -26.88 7.00 -22.48
C GLY A 557 -26.03 6.01 -21.70
N ARG A 558 -26.38 5.77 -20.44
CA ARG A 558 -25.68 4.77 -19.61
C ARG A 558 -25.84 3.37 -20.17
N LEU A 559 -27.02 2.98 -20.59
CA LEU A 559 -27.23 1.68 -21.22
C LEU A 559 -26.43 1.55 -22.51
N ARG A 560 -26.41 2.59 -23.36
CA ARG A 560 -25.58 2.62 -24.58
C ARG A 560 -24.08 2.44 -24.24
N ILE A 561 -23.58 3.17 -23.26
CA ILE A 561 -22.18 3.06 -22.84
C ILE A 561 -21.85 1.62 -22.43
N LEU A 562 -22.68 1.01 -21.58
CA LEU A 562 -22.47 -0.35 -21.09
C LEU A 562 -22.47 -1.37 -22.23
N LYS A 563 -23.52 -1.36 -23.06
CA LYS A 563 -23.66 -2.30 -24.16
C LYS A 563 -22.50 -2.21 -25.17
N ARG A 564 -22.09 -0.99 -25.54
CA ARG A 564 -20.95 -0.75 -26.45
C ARG A 564 -19.58 -1.08 -25.82
N SER A 565 -19.53 -1.24 -24.51
CA SER A 565 -18.33 -1.65 -23.75
C SER A 565 -18.27 -3.16 -23.48
N ASN A 566 -19.01 -3.98 -24.23
CA ASN A 566 -19.11 -5.43 -24.04
C ASN A 566 -19.66 -5.82 -22.65
N VAL A 567 -20.42 -4.95 -21.99
CA VAL A 567 -21.06 -5.27 -20.71
C VAL A 567 -22.34 -6.04 -20.98
N GLY A 568 -22.33 -7.34 -20.77
CA GLY A 568 -23.51 -8.20 -20.88
C GLY A 568 -24.30 -8.30 -19.58
N TYR A 569 -23.68 -7.94 -18.46
CA TYR A 569 -24.26 -8.11 -17.12
C TYR A 569 -24.01 -6.89 -16.26
N TRP A 570 -25.09 -6.28 -15.79
CA TRP A 570 -25.03 -5.18 -14.84
C TRP A 570 -25.56 -5.65 -13.49
N ILE A 571 -24.68 -5.68 -12.49
CA ILE A 571 -25.09 -5.91 -11.12
C ILE A 571 -25.60 -4.58 -10.56
N ASP A 572 -26.93 -4.45 -10.43
CA ASP A 572 -27.60 -3.25 -9.92
C ASP A 572 -27.97 -3.45 -8.45
N PRO A 573 -27.29 -2.78 -7.51
CA PRO A 573 -27.62 -2.87 -6.09
C PRO A 573 -28.92 -2.13 -5.73
N ASN A 574 -29.38 -1.21 -6.58
CA ASN A 574 -30.48 -0.29 -6.29
C ASN A 574 -31.84 -0.73 -6.86
N GLY A 575 -32.00 -1.99 -7.24
CA GLY A 575 -33.36 -2.49 -7.38
C GLY A 575 -34.06 -2.37 -6.02
N GLU A 576 -34.67 -1.29 -5.79
CA GLU A 576 -35.55 -0.76 -4.73
C GLU A 576 -35.16 -0.98 -3.24
N ASN A 577 -34.31 -1.89 -2.84
CA ASN A 577 -33.67 -1.93 -1.52
C ASN A 577 -32.53 -2.94 -1.53
N PRO A 578 -31.28 -2.55 -1.22
CA PRO A 578 -30.18 -3.50 -1.07
C PRO A 578 -30.32 -4.36 0.20
N LEU A 579 -31.23 -3.99 1.09
CA LEU A 579 -31.54 -4.66 2.33
C LEU A 579 -33.02 -5.11 2.29
N ASP A 580 -33.33 -6.27 2.85
CA ASP A 580 -34.70 -6.71 3.05
C ASP A 580 -35.38 -5.93 4.21
N SER A 581 -36.61 -6.30 4.54
CA SER A 581 -37.38 -5.69 5.65
C SER A 581 -36.72 -5.85 7.02
N ASN A 582 -35.75 -6.76 7.16
CA ASN A 582 -35.00 -7.03 8.39
C ASN A 582 -33.64 -6.33 8.40
N GLY A 583 -33.28 -5.62 7.32
CA GLY A 583 -31.97 -4.99 7.17
C GLY A 583 -30.88 -5.94 6.65
N ASP A 584 -31.22 -7.14 6.19
CA ASP A 584 -30.29 -8.10 5.63
C ASP A 584 -30.04 -7.86 4.13
N PRO A 585 -28.82 -8.08 3.63
CA PRO A 585 -28.49 -7.90 2.22
C PRO A 585 -29.28 -8.87 1.34
N VAL A 586 -30.08 -8.33 0.41
CA VAL A 586 -30.76 -9.15 -0.60
C VAL A 586 -29.78 -9.59 -1.67
N ILE A 587 -29.24 -10.79 -1.53
CA ILE A 587 -28.35 -11.42 -2.48
C ILE A 587 -29.16 -12.36 -3.35
N SER A 588 -29.59 -11.87 -4.53
CA SER A 588 -30.38 -12.68 -5.47
C SER A 588 -29.84 -12.50 -6.89
N PRO A 589 -29.86 -13.56 -7.72
CA PRO A 589 -29.60 -13.48 -9.15
C PRO A 589 -30.46 -12.44 -9.88
N ASP A 590 -31.65 -12.13 -9.34
CA ASP A 590 -32.55 -11.10 -9.91
C ASP A 590 -31.97 -9.68 -9.89
N ARG A 591 -30.88 -9.49 -9.17
CA ARG A 591 -30.11 -8.22 -9.18
C ARG A 591 -29.21 -8.08 -10.41
N ILE A 592 -29.11 -9.10 -11.23
CA ILE A 592 -28.33 -9.07 -12.46
C ILE A 592 -29.25 -8.71 -13.63
N ARG A 593 -29.01 -7.54 -14.22
CA ARG A 593 -29.61 -7.17 -15.50
C ARG A 593 -28.77 -7.74 -16.63
N VAL A 594 -29.39 -8.52 -17.50
CA VAL A 594 -28.73 -9.15 -18.65
C VAL A 594 -29.01 -8.33 -19.91
N PHE A 595 -27.94 -7.96 -20.64
CA PHE A 595 -28.04 -7.29 -21.93
C PHE A 595 -27.70 -8.24 -23.06
N LYS A 596 -28.74 -8.81 -23.70
CA LYS A 596 -28.56 -9.75 -24.82
C LYS A 596 -28.04 -9.06 -26.08
N ASP A 597 -28.21 -7.75 -26.19
CA ASP A 597 -27.78 -6.87 -27.26
C ASP A 597 -26.48 -6.11 -26.96
N ALA A 598 -25.73 -6.53 -25.94
CA ALA A 598 -24.38 -6.03 -25.70
C ALA A 598 -23.46 -6.44 -26.87
N LEU A 599 -22.58 -5.50 -27.29
CA LEU A 599 -21.61 -5.81 -28.34
C LEU A 599 -20.70 -6.98 -27.91
N PRO A 600 -20.36 -7.87 -28.84
CA PRO A 600 -19.41 -8.92 -28.58
C PRO A 600 -18.02 -8.35 -28.25
N ARG A 601 -17.16 -9.17 -27.66
CA ARG A 601 -15.80 -8.78 -27.27
C ARG A 601 -14.93 -8.36 -28.45
N ALA A 602 -15.12 -9.03 -29.58
CA ALA A 602 -14.50 -8.70 -30.84
C ALA A 602 -15.55 -8.74 -31.95
N TYR A 603 -15.48 -7.79 -32.89
CA TYR A 603 -16.40 -7.71 -34.02
C TYR A 603 -15.73 -7.02 -35.21
N LEU A 604 -16.27 -7.25 -36.40
CA LEU A 604 -15.79 -6.66 -37.67
C LEU A 604 -16.73 -5.54 -38.11
N VAL A 605 -16.19 -4.48 -38.69
CA VAL A 605 -16.94 -3.33 -39.22
C VAL A 605 -16.39 -2.86 -40.57
N PRO A 606 -17.28 -2.45 -41.52
CA PRO A 606 -16.87 -2.03 -42.86
C PRO A 606 -16.39 -0.60 -42.98
N GLY A 607 -16.67 0.27 -42.01
CA GLY A 607 -16.49 1.70 -42.19
C GLY A 607 -15.69 2.38 -41.08
N VAL A 608 -15.26 3.61 -41.37
CA VAL A 608 -14.54 4.49 -40.42
C VAL A 608 -15.35 5.76 -40.22
N TRP A 609 -15.42 6.18 -38.97
CA TRP A 609 -15.91 7.51 -38.57
C TRP A 609 -14.79 8.28 -37.89
N LEU A 610 -14.45 9.48 -38.38
CA LEU A 610 -13.40 10.30 -37.78
C LEU A 610 -13.97 11.29 -36.79
N ALA A 611 -13.40 11.38 -35.60
CA ALA A 611 -13.73 12.41 -34.60
C ALA A 611 -12.46 12.89 -33.89
N LYS A 612 -12.42 14.20 -33.58
CA LYS A 612 -11.34 14.77 -32.77
C LYS A 612 -11.33 14.18 -31.36
N ASP A 613 -10.17 14.03 -30.76
CA ASP A 613 -10.00 13.44 -29.42
C ASP A 613 -10.91 14.10 -28.35
N SER A 614 -11.08 15.42 -28.41
CA SER A 614 -11.96 16.15 -27.47
C SER A 614 -13.45 15.83 -27.62
N GLN A 615 -13.88 15.34 -28.76
CA GLN A 615 -15.28 15.01 -29.07
C GLN A 615 -15.55 13.51 -29.08
N TRP A 616 -14.51 12.70 -28.96
CA TRP A 616 -14.54 11.29 -29.25
C TRP A 616 -15.48 10.51 -28.35
N LEU A 617 -15.49 10.80 -27.05
CA LEU A 617 -16.38 10.13 -26.09
C LEU A 617 -17.85 10.39 -26.46
N ASN A 618 -18.20 11.67 -26.74
CA ASN A 618 -19.55 12.06 -27.10
C ASN A 618 -19.96 11.48 -28.45
N ALA A 619 -19.06 11.45 -29.44
CA ALA A 619 -19.33 10.86 -30.74
C ALA A 619 -19.58 9.37 -30.65
N TYR A 620 -18.78 8.63 -29.88
CA TYR A 620 -18.94 7.18 -29.72
C TYR A 620 -20.25 6.79 -29.05
N TYR A 621 -20.73 7.61 -28.12
CA TYR A 621 -21.98 7.33 -27.39
C TYR A 621 -23.20 8.03 -27.95
N ALA A 622 -23.04 8.83 -29.02
CA ALA A 622 -24.15 9.41 -29.73
C ALA A 622 -25.09 8.33 -30.31
N GLU A 623 -26.36 8.63 -30.37
CA GLU A 623 -27.39 7.74 -30.96
C GLU A 623 -27.13 7.50 -32.45
N ALA A 624 -26.68 8.52 -33.17
CA ALA A 624 -26.39 8.47 -34.60
C ALA A 624 -25.19 7.60 -34.98
N PHE A 625 -24.33 7.23 -34.01
CA PHE A 625 -23.15 6.38 -34.27
C PHE A 625 -23.56 4.88 -34.17
N ASP A 626 -23.42 4.17 -35.28
CA ASP A 626 -23.61 2.71 -35.30
C ASP A 626 -22.24 2.00 -35.17
N PRO A 627 -21.96 1.37 -34.02
CA PRO A 627 -20.69 0.69 -33.78
C PRO A 627 -20.52 -0.60 -34.56
N LEU A 628 -21.57 -1.15 -35.20
CA LEU A 628 -21.48 -2.33 -36.06
C LEU A 628 -21.24 -1.96 -37.53
N GLN A 629 -21.38 -0.68 -37.89
CA GLN A 629 -21.09 -0.18 -39.24
C GLN A 629 -19.77 0.58 -39.29
N HIS A 630 -19.36 1.18 -38.19
CA HIS A 630 -18.19 2.08 -38.20
C HIS A 630 -17.31 1.86 -36.97
N VAL A 631 -16.00 1.95 -37.18
CA VAL A 631 -15.04 2.18 -36.11
C VAL A 631 -14.76 3.67 -35.97
N LEU A 632 -14.75 4.19 -34.75
CA LEU A 632 -14.43 5.57 -34.49
C LEU A 632 -12.91 5.71 -34.29
N LEU A 633 -12.26 6.54 -35.13
CA LEU A 633 -10.83 6.82 -35.08
C LEU A 633 -10.57 8.32 -34.87
N SER A 634 -9.43 8.67 -34.24
CA SER A 634 -8.98 10.06 -34.12
C SER A 634 -8.03 10.50 -35.23
N GLU A 635 -7.44 9.53 -35.92
CA GLU A 635 -6.47 9.75 -36.99
C GLU A 635 -7.02 9.16 -38.30
N PRO A 636 -6.83 9.83 -39.43
CA PRO A 636 -7.18 9.28 -40.72
C PRO A 636 -6.34 8.04 -41.04
N VAL A 637 -6.96 7.06 -41.67
CA VAL A 637 -6.29 5.86 -42.18
C VAL A 637 -6.54 5.78 -43.68
N GLU A 638 -5.58 5.28 -44.43
CA GLU A 638 -5.80 4.93 -45.84
C GLU A 638 -6.75 3.73 -45.90
N PHE A 639 -7.97 3.98 -46.31
CA PHE A 639 -9.01 2.97 -46.30
C PHE A 639 -9.91 3.16 -47.55
N ALA A 640 -10.03 2.10 -48.33
CA ALA A 640 -10.98 2.03 -49.42
C ALA A 640 -12.13 1.09 -49.03
N PRO A 641 -13.33 1.60 -48.79
CA PRO A 641 -14.46 0.76 -48.41
C PRO A 641 -14.84 -0.17 -49.55
N SER A 642 -15.15 -1.42 -49.24
CA SER A 642 -15.62 -2.39 -50.18
C SER A 642 -17.12 -2.16 -50.44
N ASN A 643 -17.58 -2.42 -51.69
CA ASN A 643 -18.99 -2.32 -52.06
C ASN A 643 -19.87 -3.35 -51.33
N HIS A 644 -19.28 -4.46 -50.93
CA HIS A 644 -19.92 -5.50 -50.14
C HIS A 644 -18.98 -5.84 -48.97
N PHE A 645 -19.55 -5.99 -47.78
CA PHE A 645 -18.83 -6.43 -46.60
C PHE A 645 -19.68 -7.38 -45.78
N GLU A 646 -19.16 -8.56 -45.60
CA GLU A 646 -19.70 -9.55 -44.67
C GLU A 646 -18.52 -10.12 -43.88
N GLY A 647 -18.64 -10.18 -42.57
CA GLY A 647 -17.52 -10.63 -41.72
C GLY A 647 -17.98 -11.25 -40.41
N LYS A 648 -17.22 -12.25 -39.97
CA LYS A 648 -17.47 -12.98 -38.72
C LYS A 648 -16.19 -13.17 -37.94
N VAL A 649 -16.27 -12.95 -36.63
CA VAL A 649 -15.25 -13.39 -35.68
C VAL A 649 -15.58 -14.81 -35.28
N GLU A 650 -14.68 -15.75 -35.55
CA GLU A 650 -14.87 -17.16 -35.32
C GLU A 650 -14.46 -17.61 -33.95
N GLU A 651 -13.32 -17.10 -33.46
CA GLU A 651 -12.75 -17.48 -32.18
C GLU A 651 -12.07 -16.28 -31.51
N VAL A 652 -12.24 -16.15 -30.20
CA VAL A 652 -11.45 -15.26 -29.35
C VAL A 652 -10.92 -16.06 -28.18
N SER A 653 -9.60 -16.12 -28.02
CA SER A 653 -8.93 -16.87 -26.97
C SER A 653 -8.01 -15.98 -26.16
N TYR A 654 -8.07 -16.10 -24.82
CA TYR A 654 -7.30 -15.30 -23.87
C TYR A 654 -6.30 -16.16 -23.10
N ARG A 655 -5.05 -15.68 -23.06
CA ARG A 655 -4.01 -16.13 -22.14
C ARG A 655 -3.42 -14.92 -21.43
N PRO A 656 -2.76 -15.05 -20.29
CA PRO A 656 -2.05 -13.94 -19.71
C PRO A 656 -1.10 -13.27 -20.72
N ASN A 657 -1.19 -11.95 -20.87
CA ASN A 657 -0.42 -11.12 -21.79
C ASN A 657 -0.66 -11.38 -23.30
N HIS A 658 -1.59 -12.25 -23.68
CA HIS A 658 -1.78 -12.68 -25.07
C HIS A 658 -3.26 -12.86 -25.41
N VAL A 659 -3.68 -12.40 -26.60
CA VAL A 659 -5.04 -12.60 -27.13
C VAL A 659 -4.95 -13.06 -28.58
N THR A 660 -5.61 -14.17 -28.90
CA THR A 660 -5.75 -14.66 -30.29
C THR A 660 -7.17 -14.41 -30.77
N VAL A 661 -7.32 -13.90 -31.99
CA VAL A 661 -8.61 -13.69 -32.65
C VAL A 661 -8.53 -14.29 -34.03
N LYS A 662 -9.52 -15.14 -34.37
CA LYS A 662 -9.69 -15.65 -35.74
C LYS A 662 -10.89 -15.03 -36.40
N THR A 663 -10.75 -14.57 -37.62
CA THR A 663 -11.79 -13.87 -38.37
C THR A 663 -11.88 -14.42 -39.81
N SER A 664 -13.07 -14.28 -40.38
CA SER A 664 -13.29 -14.51 -41.80
C SER A 664 -14.16 -13.38 -42.35
N GLN A 665 -13.74 -12.74 -43.45
CA GLN A 665 -14.47 -11.59 -43.99
C GLN A 665 -14.36 -11.48 -45.53
N GLU A 666 -15.46 -10.98 -46.12
CA GLU A 666 -15.49 -10.51 -47.51
C GLU A 666 -15.38 -9.00 -47.51
N GLY A 667 -14.39 -8.49 -48.24
CA GLY A 667 -14.12 -7.05 -48.29
C GLY A 667 -13.18 -6.55 -47.19
N THR A 668 -12.72 -5.32 -47.38
CA THR A 668 -11.83 -4.65 -46.43
C THR A 668 -12.60 -4.03 -45.26
N GLY A 669 -12.13 -4.23 -44.05
CA GLY A 669 -12.79 -3.71 -42.84
C GLY A 669 -11.84 -3.58 -41.65
N PHE A 670 -12.39 -3.47 -40.46
CA PHE A 670 -11.64 -3.39 -39.23
C PHE A 670 -12.12 -4.42 -38.21
N LEU A 671 -11.21 -5.18 -37.64
CA LEU A 671 -11.46 -5.86 -36.39
C LEU A 671 -11.43 -4.84 -35.26
N VAL A 672 -12.49 -4.77 -34.47
CA VAL A 672 -12.56 -4.04 -33.21
C VAL A 672 -12.49 -5.02 -32.06
N LEU A 673 -11.47 -4.89 -31.19
CA LEU A 673 -11.34 -5.66 -29.96
C LEU A 673 -11.63 -4.70 -28.78
N VAL A 674 -12.73 -4.95 -28.07
CA VAL A 674 -13.22 -4.12 -26.96
C VAL A 674 -12.37 -4.36 -25.69
N ASP A 675 -11.07 -4.28 -25.84
CA ASP A 675 -10.08 -4.32 -24.77
C ASP A 675 -9.28 -3.02 -24.75
N SER A 676 -8.88 -2.57 -23.57
CA SER A 676 -8.17 -1.29 -23.43
C SER A 676 -6.92 -1.23 -24.31
N TYR A 677 -6.84 -0.16 -25.09
CA TYR A 677 -5.61 0.24 -25.76
C TYR A 677 -4.61 0.81 -24.74
N PHE A 678 -3.41 0.29 -24.76
CA PHE A 678 -2.29 0.81 -24.00
C PHE A 678 -0.99 0.57 -24.78
N PRO A 679 0.01 1.48 -24.73
CA PRO A 679 1.33 1.24 -25.32
C PRO A 679 1.97 -0.06 -24.80
N GLY A 680 2.66 -0.77 -25.69
CA GLY A 680 3.24 -2.08 -25.40
C GLY A 680 2.42 -3.27 -25.94
N TRP A 681 1.20 -3.05 -26.43
CA TRP A 681 0.51 -4.04 -27.25
C TRP A 681 1.04 -4.03 -28.68
N THR A 682 1.34 -5.19 -29.22
CA THR A 682 1.64 -5.46 -30.62
C THR A 682 0.63 -6.44 -31.20
N VAL A 683 0.49 -6.48 -32.51
CA VAL A 683 -0.37 -7.46 -33.20
C VAL A 683 0.35 -8.00 -34.42
N THR A 684 0.24 -9.30 -34.63
CA THR A 684 0.54 -9.92 -35.93
C THR A 684 -0.75 -10.41 -36.57
N VAL A 685 -0.87 -10.20 -37.87
CA VAL A 685 -1.94 -10.75 -38.72
C VAL A 685 -1.30 -11.75 -39.67
N ASP A 686 -1.67 -13.01 -39.55
CA ASP A 686 -1.10 -14.13 -40.33
C ASP A 686 0.44 -14.17 -40.27
N GLY A 687 0.99 -13.84 -39.07
CA GLY A 687 2.42 -13.82 -38.81
C GLY A 687 3.15 -12.56 -39.25
N LYS A 688 2.46 -11.53 -39.78
CA LYS A 688 3.06 -10.23 -40.16
C LYS A 688 2.65 -9.17 -39.13
N GLU A 689 3.59 -8.35 -38.70
CA GLU A 689 3.33 -7.24 -37.79
C GLU A 689 2.45 -6.19 -38.46
N GLU A 690 1.39 -5.78 -37.76
CA GLU A 690 0.44 -4.77 -38.21
C GLU A 690 0.23 -3.69 -37.14
N LYS A 691 -0.30 -2.53 -37.56
CA LYS A 691 -0.54 -1.40 -36.66
C LYS A 691 -1.84 -1.60 -35.87
N ILE A 692 -1.75 -1.53 -34.52
CA ILE A 692 -2.92 -1.37 -33.67
C ILE A 692 -3.38 0.10 -33.69
N LEU A 693 -4.63 0.31 -34.04
CA LEU A 693 -5.30 1.60 -34.00
C LEU A 693 -6.01 1.77 -32.66
N ARG A 694 -5.88 2.95 -32.05
CA ARG A 694 -6.73 3.31 -30.91
C ARG A 694 -8.13 3.66 -31.45
N ALA A 695 -9.11 2.90 -31.04
CA ALA A 695 -10.47 2.94 -31.57
C ALA A 695 -11.51 3.11 -30.45
N ASN A 696 -12.69 3.62 -30.82
CA ASN A 696 -13.87 3.69 -29.96
C ASN A 696 -13.55 4.19 -28.55
N TYR A 697 -12.83 5.32 -28.48
CA TYR A 697 -12.34 6.02 -27.31
C TYR A 697 -11.03 5.43 -26.70
N PHE A 698 -11.03 4.18 -26.26
CA PHE A 698 -9.83 3.57 -25.65
C PHE A 698 -9.71 2.05 -25.94
N TYR A 699 -10.37 1.56 -26.99
CA TYR A 699 -10.25 0.17 -27.41
C TYR A 699 -9.24 0.00 -28.54
N ARG A 700 -9.05 -1.22 -28.99
CA ARG A 700 -8.09 -1.59 -30.06
C ARG A 700 -8.83 -1.92 -31.35
N ALA A 701 -8.28 -1.51 -32.48
CA ALA A 701 -8.72 -1.99 -33.79
C ALA A 701 -7.51 -2.30 -34.68
N VAL A 702 -7.76 -3.17 -35.68
CA VAL A 702 -6.80 -3.57 -36.70
C VAL A 702 -7.50 -3.56 -38.04
N GLN A 703 -6.91 -2.95 -39.06
CA GLN A 703 -7.43 -2.97 -40.42
C GLN A 703 -7.10 -4.31 -41.07
N LEU A 704 -8.08 -4.93 -41.73
CA LEU A 704 -7.96 -6.23 -42.37
C LEU A 704 -8.45 -6.17 -43.81
N GLY A 705 -7.77 -6.89 -44.68
CA GLY A 705 -8.23 -7.20 -46.06
C GLY A 705 -9.31 -8.29 -46.06
N PRO A 706 -9.81 -8.68 -47.27
CA PRO A 706 -10.67 -9.83 -47.39
C PRO A 706 -9.91 -11.16 -47.17
N GLY A 707 -10.56 -12.14 -46.56
CA GLY A 707 -10.01 -13.47 -46.29
C GLY A 707 -10.22 -13.95 -44.85
N GLU A 708 -9.61 -15.09 -44.56
CA GLU A 708 -9.47 -15.64 -43.21
C GLU A 708 -8.19 -15.09 -42.57
N HIS A 709 -8.27 -14.60 -41.35
CA HIS A 709 -7.12 -14.04 -40.66
C HIS A 709 -7.01 -14.57 -39.23
N THR A 710 -5.76 -14.82 -38.83
CA THR A 710 -5.42 -15.10 -37.43
C THR A 710 -4.62 -13.91 -36.88
N LEU A 711 -5.20 -13.24 -35.90
CA LEU A 711 -4.55 -12.13 -35.21
C LEU A 711 -4.02 -12.57 -33.85
N GLU A 712 -2.76 -12.28 -33.59
CA GLU A 712 -2.12 -12.56 -32.31
C GLU A 712 -1.69 -11.23 -31.69
N PHE A 713 -2.31 -10.88 -30.58
CA PHE A 713 -1.99 -9.69 -29.80
C PHE A 713 -1.11 -10.08 -28.63
N ASP A 714 0.06 -9.45 -28.50
CA ASP A 714 0.99 -9.66 -27.40
C ASP A 714 1.24 -8.37 -26.64
N TYR A 715 1.24 -8.47 -25.31
CA TYR A 715 1.55 -7.34 -24.44
C TYR A 715 2.92 -7.47 -23.81
N PHE A 716 3.75 -6.50 -24.08
CA PHE A 716 5.05 -6.35 -23.43
C PHE A 716 5.17 -4.91 -22.90
N PRO A 717 5.40 -4.70 -21.59
CA PRO A 717 5.34 -3.36 -21.01
C PRO A 717 6.42 -2.43 -21.59
N GLU A 718 6.00 -1.22 -21.97
CA GLU A 718 6.91 -0.18 -22.42
C GLU A 718 7.97 0.13 -21.36
N GLY A 719 9.22 0.27 -21.77
CA GLY A 719 10.35 0.51 -20.88
C GLY A 719 10.83 -0.72 -20.08
N PHE A 720 10.16 -1.87 -20.16
CA PHE A 720 10.57 -3.04 -19.38
C PHE A 720 11.89 -3.65 -19.85
N LYS A 721 12.12 -3.73 -21.17
CA LYS A 721 13.35 -4.26 -21.74
C LYS A 721 14.57 -3.41 -21.35
N GLU A 722 14.44 -2.10 -21.49
CA GLU A 722 15.46 -1.14 -21.11
C GLU A 722 15.70 -1.18 -19.59
N GLY A 723 14.61 -1.20 -18.82
CA GLY A 723 14.66 -1.33 -17.37
C GLY A 723 15.37 -2.61 -16.92
N LEU A 724 15.11 -3.72 -17.57
CA LEU A 724 15.77 -5.01 -17.28
C LEU A 724 17.29 -4.96 -17.58
N ILE A 725 17.67 -4.37 -18.70
CA ILE A 725 19.09 -4.20 -19.08
C ILE A 725 19.81 -3.34 -18.04
N VAL A 726 19.22 -2.22 -17.65
CA VAL A 726 19.80 -1.34 -16.62
C VAL A 726 19.85 -2.03 -15.27
N SER A 727 18.80 -2.73 -14.87
CA SER A 727 18.81 -3.49 -13.62
C SER A 727 19.91 -4.55 -13.59
N ALA A 728 20.07 -5.30 -14.69
CA ALA A 728 21.14 -6.29 -14.83
C ALA A 728 22.52 -5.64 -14.75
N PHE A 729 22.73 -4.51 -15.43
CA PHE A 729 23.99 -3.76 -15.39
C PHE A 729 24.35 -3.32 -13.98
N PHE A 730 23.43 -2.68 -13.25
CA PHE A 730 23.67 -2.24 -11.88
C PHE A 730 23.82 -3.40 -10.90
N LEU A 731 23.15 -4.52 -11.12
CA LEU A 731 23.32 -5.74 -10.34
C LEU A 731 24.72 -6.33 -10.56
N LEU A 732 25.21 -6.37 -11.80
CA LEU A 732 26.59 -6.79 -12.12
C LEU A 732 27.62 -5.87 -11.46
N ILE A 733 27.43 -4.56 -11.49
CA ILE A 733 28.29 -3.61 -10.75
C ILE A 733 28.30 -3.97 -9.27
N LEU A 734 27.11 -4.19 -8.66
CA LEU A 734 27.01 -4.51 -7.24
C LEU A 734 27.74 -5.82 -6.89
N ILE A 735 27.65 -6.82 -7.75
CA ILE A 735 28.36 -8.11 -7.59
C ILE A 735 29.88 -7.94 -7.77
N ALA A 736 30.32 -7.03 -8.67
CA ALA A 736 31.73 -6.78 -8.91
C ALA A 736 32.41 -5.92 -7.81
N LEU A 737 31.64 -5.13 -7.04
CA LEU A 737 32.18 -4.25 -6.00
C LEU A 737 33.14 -4.96 -5.00
N PRO A 738 32.88 -6.17 -4.50
CA PRO A 738 33.80 -6.88 -3.61
C PRO A 738 35.12 -7.29 -4.28
N LEU A 739 35.15 -7.41 -5.62
CA LEU A 739 36.34 -7.81 -6.38
C LEU A 739 37.30 -6.63 -6.60
N CYS A 740 36.81 -5.40 -6.48
CA CYS A 740 37.62 -4.20 -6.48
C CYS A 740 38.43 -4.18 -5.17
N LYS A 741 39.77 -4.00 -5.27
CA LYS A 741 40.69 -4.02 -4.11
C LYS A 741 40.16 -3.17 -2.97
N PRO A 742 40.23 -3.66 -1.71
CA PRO A 742 39.62 -2.97 -0.56
C PRO A 742 40.20 -1.57 -0.44
N PHE A 743 39.33 -0.57 -0.35
CA PHE A 743 39.67 0.77 0.12
C PHE A 743 40.55 0.61 1.36
N LYS A 744 41.80 1.14 1.33
CA LYS A 744 42.73 1.08 2.45
C LYS A 744 41.99 1.43 3.73
N ARG A 745 42.01 0.51 4.70
CA ARG A 745 41.47 0.72 6.04
C ARG A 745 42.18 1.94 6.64
N VAL A 746 41.51 3.08 6.66
CA VAL A 746 41.90 4.18 7.53
C VAL A 746 41.30 3.83 8.87
N PRO A 747 42.10 3.54 9.91
CA PRO A 747 41.57 3.31 11.24
C PRO A 747 40.92 4.61 11.70
N LEU A 748 39.60 4.61 11.81
CA LEU A 748 38.89 5.63 12.56
C LEU A 748 39.03 5.32 14.05
N PRO A 749 39.13 6.35 14.92
CA PRO A 749 39.15 6.13 16.34
C PRO A 749 37.94 5.28 16.76
N ARG A 750 38.14 4.36 17.69
CA ARG A 750 37.15 3.48 18.28
C ARG A 750 36.17 4.33 19.10
N SER A 751 35.24 4.99 18.48
CA SER A 751 34.06 5.51 19.15
C SER A 751 33.17 6.22 18.14
N VAL A 752 31.99 5.67 17.84
CA VAL A 752 30.80 6.43 18.05
C VAL A 752 30.17 5.83 19.31
N PRO A 753 30.69 6.17 20.49
CA PRO A 753 29.85 6.20 21.65
C PRO A 753 28.97 7.42 21.46
N PHE A 754 27.68 7.31 21.74
CA PHE A 754 26.99 8.47 22.27
C PHE A 754 27.92 9.07 23.32
N PRO A 755 28.29 10.36 23.24
CA PRO A 755 29.27 10.90 24.16
C PRO A 755 28.83 10.60 25.59
N PRO A 756 29.74 10.16 26.48
CA PRO A 756 29.44 10.14 27.90
C PRO A 756 29.01 11.53 28.31
N ASP A 757 28.09 11.59 29.24
CA ASP A 757 27.55 12.85 29.81
C ASP A 757 28.71 13.81 30.11
N PRO A 758 28.61 15.12 29.81
CA PRO A 758 29.66 16.08 30.08
C PRO A 758 29.84 16.39 31.62
N GLY A 759 29.87 15.35 32.40
CA GLY A 759 29.99 15.37 33.86
C GLY A 759 31.04 14.44 34.44
N GLU A 760 31.68 13.58 33.63
CA GLU A 760 32.82 12.78 34.06
C GLU A 760 34.11 13.38 33.50
N SER A 761 34.73 14.28 34.23
CA SER A 761 36.19 14.57 34.16
C SER A 761 36.95 13.46 34.88
N PRO A 762 38.16 13.11 34.42
CA PRO A 762 38.95 12.00 34.92
C PRO A 762 39.31 12.06 36.39
#